data_7cb46cae6952cef1108f9a6240f072db
#
_entry.id   7cb46cae6952cef1108f9a6240f072db
#
_cell.length_a   1.000
_cell.length_b   1.000
_cell.length_c   1.000
_cell.angle_alpha   90.00
_cell.angle_beta   90.00
_cell.angle_gamma   90.00
#
_symmetry.space_group_name_H-M   'P 1'
#
loop_
_entity.id
_entity.type
_entity.pdbx_description
1 polymer ?
#
loop_
_entity_poly.entity_id
_entity_poly.type
_entity_poly.pdbx_seq_one_letter_code
_entity_poly.pdbx_strand_id
1 'polypeptide(L)'
;MPPPPAAATSLPYQCSILLRRLAASRSLPPSSFLRALRCLHARLLTAGLLHAPSHPHLTLRLTHLYTLSRDLPAAVLLFRSNPCPVAATSLVAAHAAAGRLPAAVSFFDAVPPARRDTVLHNAVISAYARASHAAPAVALFRSLLASGSLRPDDYSFTALLSAAAHLANLSVRHCAQLYCSVLKYGAGGALSVRNALIALYMKCEAPEGTRDARKVLDEMPAKDELTWTTMVVGYVRRGDIGAARSVFEEVDGKFDVVWNAMISGYVQSGMVKEAFELFRRMVLGRVLLDEFTFTSVLSACANAGFFVLGKSVHGQIIRLQPDFVPEAALPVNNALVTLYSKGGKIDDAKRIFDSMKSKDVVSWNTILSGYIESSRLDKAVEVFKEMPYKNELSWMVMVSGYVHGGRSEDALKLFNWMRAEDVKPRDYTYAGAMAACGELGALKHGKQLHGHLVQLGFEGSNSAGNALITMYGKCGAVKEAHLVFLVMPNVDSVSWNAMISALGQHGHGREALDLFDQMVAEGIYPDRISFLTVLTACNHAGLVDEGFHYFESMKRDFGIIPGEDHYARLIDLLGRAGRIGEARDLLKTIPFEPTSSIWEAILSGCRTNGDMELGAYAADQLFKMTPQHDGTYILLSNTYSAAGRWVDAARVRKLMRDRGVKKEPGCSWIEVGNKVHVFLVGDTNHPEAYEVYHFLEMVGAKMRKLGYLPDTKAVLHDMEPHQKEHILFAHSERLAVGFGLLKLPPGATVTVLKNLKICADCHAAIMFMSKAVGREIVVRDVRRFHHFKDGECSCGNYW
;
A
#
# COMPACT_ATOMS: atom_id res chain seq x y z
N MET A 1 -41.29 10.56 66.02
CA MET A 1 -40.53 11.02 64.81
C MET A 1 -41.14 12.36 64.39
N PRO A 2 -40.38 13.45 64.29
CA PRO A 2 -40.93 14.71 63.75
C PRO A 2 -41.24 14.51 62.25
N PRO A 3 -42.33 15.13 61.77
CA PRO A 3 -42.63 15.04 60.33
C PRO A 3 -41.49 15.61 59.45
N PRO A 4 -41.20 14.99 58.29
CA PRO A 4 -40.14 15.48 57.42
C PRO A 4 -40.45 16.94 57.04
N PRO A 5 -39.44 17.82 56.91
CA PRO A 5 -39.64 19.21 56.57
C PRO A 5 -40.33 19.34 55.19
N ALA A 6 -41.26 20.28 55.10
CA ALA A 6 -42.17 20.48 53.95
C ALA A 6 -41.45 20.56 52.60
N ALA A 7 -40.16 20.86 52.57
CA ALA A 7 -39.33 20.84 51.40
C ALA A 7 -39.07 19.40 50.83
N ALA A 8 -39.17 18.37 51.69
CA ALA A 8 -38.87 16.96 51.27
C ALA A 8 -40.06 16.31 50.52
N THR A 9 -41.26 16.91 50.60
CA THR A 9 -42.49 16.43 49.96
C THR A 9 -42.81 17.15 48.66
N SER A 10 -41.99 18.15 48.26
CA SER A 10 -42.25 18.91 47.03
C SER A 10 -41.90 18.07 45.80
N LEU A 11 -42.80 18.12 44.81
CA LEU A 11 -42.61 17.38 43.55
C LEU A 11 -41.24 17.65 42.84
N PRO A 12 -40.72 18.90 42.82
CA PRO A 12 -39.38 19.18 42.26
C PRO A 12 -38.24 18.46 42.99
N TYR A 13 -38.35 18.35 44.33
CA TYR A 13 -37.35 17.65 45.15
C TYR A 13 -37.35 16.13 44.89
N GLN A 14 -38.55 15.53 44.81
CA GLN A 14 -38.70 14.11 44.49
C GLN A 14 -38.19 13.79 43.09
N CYS A 15 -38.50 14.61 42.09
CA CYS A 15 -37.97 14.46 40.73
C CYS A 15 -36.46 14.61 40.68
N SER A 16 -35.85 15.52 41.44
CA SER A 16 -34.40 15.69 41.54
C SER A 16 -33.72 14.45 42.13
N ILE A 17 -34.34 13.81 43.16
CA ILE A 17 -33.85 12.54 43.72
C ILE A 17 -33.94 11.41 42.70
N LEU A 18 -35.05 11.30 41.97
CA LEU A 18 -35.22 10.26 40.93
C LEU A 18 -34.23 10.41 39.80
N LEU A 19 -33.95 11.63 39.34
CA LEU A 19 -32.90 11.89 38.33
C LEU A 19 -31.49 11.53 38.85
N ARG A 20 -31.21 11.77 40.15
CA ARG A 20 -29.94 11.34 40.76
C ARG A 20 -29.83 9.83 40.85
N ARG A 21 -30.91 9.14 41.27
CA ARG A 21 -30.93 7.66 41.31
C ARG A 21 -30.79 7.04 39.93
N LEU A 22 -31.44 7.62 38.93
CA LEU A 22 -31.30 7.17 37.54
C LEU A 22 -29.86 7.35 37.03
N ALA A 23 -29.23 8.49 37.36
CA ALA A 23 -27.83 8.74 37.03
C ALA A 23 -26.84 7.73 37.68
N ALA A 24 -27.16 7.25 38.87
CA ALA A 24 -26.36 6.27 39.61
C ALA A 24 -26.61 4.81 39.19
N SER A 25 -27.71 4.51 38.49
CA SER A 25 -28.08 3.14 38.09
C SER A 25 -27.36 2.73 36.79
N ARG A 26 -26.10 2.31 36.94
CA ARG A 26 -25.27 1.78 35.80
C ARG A 26 -25.66 0.37 35.33
N SER A 27 -26.54 -0.33 36.07
CA SER A 27 -26.95 -1.71 35.84
C SER A 27 -28.20 -1.89 34.97
N LEU A 28 -28.88 -0.81 34.58
CA LEU A 28 -30.09 -0.90 33.76
C LEU A 28 -29.75 -1.07 32.28
N PRO A 29 -30.45 -1.95 31.54
CA PRO A 29 -30.31 -2.02 30.08
C PRO A 29 -30.60 -0.65 29.44
N PRO A 30 -29.87 -0.26 28.36
CA PRO A 30 -30.01 1.06 27.72
C PRO A 30 -31.43 1.44 27.33
N SER A 31 -32.23 0.48 26.86
CA SER A 31 -33.64 0.68 26.48
C SER A 31 -34.53 0.97 27.67
N SER A 32 -34.32 0.30 28.81
CA SER A 32 -35.07 0.50 30.05
C SER A 32 -34.71 1.83 30.69
N PHE A 33 -33.41 2.20 30.65
CA PHE A 33 -32.94 3.50 31.14
C PHE A 33 -33.57 4.65 30.36
N LEU A 34 -33.57 4.59 29.02
CA LEU A 34 -34.16 5.63 28.18
C LEU A 34 -35.65 5.75 28.33
N ARG A 35 -36.36 4.62 28.54
CA ARG A 35 -37.81 4.62 28.84
C ARG A 35 -38.11 5.32 30.16
N ALA A 36 -37.39 5.00 31.23
CA ALA A 36 -37.51 5.65 32.53
C ALA A 36 -37.22 7.15 32.45
N LEU A 37 -36.19 7.55 31.73
CA LEU A 37 -35.82 8.94 31.49
C LEU A 37 -36.94 9.72 30.76
N ARG A 38 -37.53 9.14 29.71
CA ARG A 38 -38.66 9.74 28.97
C ARG A 38 -39.88 9.88 29.79
N CYS A 39 -40.24 8.91 30.69
CA CYS A 39 -41.34 9.00 31.64
C CYS A 39 -41.14 10.15 32.63
N LEU A 40 -39.94 10.29 33.19
CA LEU A 40 -39.59 11.38 34.09
C LEU A 40 -39.65 12.74 33.39
N HIS A 41 -39.17 12.81 32.15
CA HIS A 41 -39.25 14.02 31.32
C HIS A 41 -40.68 14.42 31.06
N ALA A 42 -41.58 13.48 30.70
CA ALA A 42 -43.00 13.76 30.49
C ALA A 42 -43.67 14.29 31.78
N ARG A 43 -43.40 13.70 32.97
CA ARG A 43 -43.89 14.18 34.24
C ARG A 43 -43.42 15.60 34.58
N LEU A 44 -42.17 15.94 34.30
CA LEU A 44 -41.65 17.29 34.54
C LEU A 44 -42.25 18.31 33.58
N LEU A 45 -42.55 17.91 32.33
CA LEU A 45 -43.26 18.74 31.34
C LEU A 45 -44.71 19.00 31.81
N THR A 46 -45.46 17.96 32.15
CA THR A 46 -46.87 18.08 32.60
C THR A 46 -47.02 18.88 33.89
N ALA A 47 -46.02 18.84 34.75
CA ALA A 47 -45.97 19.62 35.98
C ALA A 47 -45.51 21.08 35.76
N GLY A 48 -45.19 21.51 34.54
CA GLY A 48 -44.70 22.86 34.24
C GLY A 48 -43.31 23.19 34.83
N LEU A 49 -42.60 22.20 35.37
CA LEU A 49 -41.35 22.41 36.12
C LEU A 49 -40.14 22.67 35.22
N LEU A 50 -40.19 22.35 33.95
CA LEU A 50 -39.07 22.55 33.00
C LEU A 50 -38.96 23.99 32.52
N HIS A 51 -40.06 24.74 32.51
CA HIS A 51 -40.08 26.15 32.08
C HIS A 51 -40.06 27.11 33.28
N ALA A 52 -40.12 26.60 34.50
CA ALA A 52 -40.08 27.41 35.71
C ALA A 52 -38.68 27.98 35.99
N PRO A 53 -38.50 29.30 36.08
CA PRO A 53 -37.19 29.91 36.34
C PRO A 53 -36.57 29.49 37.70
N SER A 54 -37.41 28.91 38.60
CA SER A 54 -36.98 28.43 39.90
C SER A 54 -36.26 27.10 39.91
N HIS A 55 -36.29 26.31 38.81
CA HIS A 55 -35.72 24.95 38.79
C HIS A 55 -34.81 24.63 37.58
N PRO A 56 -33.85 25.49 37.21
CA PRO A 56 -33.01 25.30 36.03
C PRO A 56 -32.16 24.04 36.13
N HIS A 57 -31.90 23.53 37.34
CA HIS A 57 -31.10 22.32 37.59
C HIS A 57 -31.77 21.02 37.06
N LEU A 58 -33.09 21.00 36.93
CA LEU A 58 -33.84 19.84 36.41
C LEU A 58 -33.61 19.68 34.89
N THR A 59 -33.72 20.76 34.14
CA THR A 59 -33.46 20.80 32.71
C THR A 59 -31.99 20.41 32.39
N LEU A 60 -31.08 20.90 33.21
CA LEU A 60 -29.65 20.63 33.07
C LEU A 60 -29.34 19.15 33.28
N ARG A 61 -29.91 18.51 34.32
CA ARG A 61 -29.75 17.08 34.57
C ARG A 61 -30.37 16.22 33.47
N LEU A 62 -31.57 16.59 33.01
CA LEU A 62 -32.21 15.89 31.90
C LEU A 62 -31.31 15.93 30.63
N THR A 63 -30.79 17.11 30.27
CA THR A 63 -29.89 17.27 29.13
C THR A 63 -28.68 16.36 29.25
N HIS A 64 -28.06 16.33 30.45
CA HIS A 64 -26.90 15.46 30.70
C HIS A 64 -27.26 13.97 30.60
N LEU A 65 -28.40 13.53 31.15
CA LEU A 65 -28.84 12.13 31.07
C LEU A 65 -29.21 11.71 29.65
N TYR A 66 -29.79 12.59 28.83
CA TYR A 66 -30.04 12.33 27.41
C TYR A 66 -28.75 12.25 26.60
N THR A 67 -27.73 13.05 26.91
CA THR A 67 -26.42 12.94 26.29
C THR A 67 -25.74 11.63 26.65
N LEU A 68 -25.83 11.17 27.90
CA LEU A 68 -25.32 9.87 28.34
C LEU A 68 -26.01 8.69 27.65
N SER A 69 -27.36 8.80 27.45
CA SER A 69 -28.14 7.78 26.75
C SER A 69 -28.03 7.82 25.22
N ARG A 70 -27.24 8.72 24.67
CA ARG A 70 -27.06 8.98 23.22
C ARG A 70 -28.34 9.44 22.50
N ASP A 71 -29.37 9.88 23.22
CA ASP A 71 -30.57 10.52 22.63
C ASP A 71 -30.29 12.02 22.43
N LEU A 72 -29.39 12.32 21.49
CA LEU A 72 -28.92 13.68 21.21
C LEU A 72 -30.07 14.63 20.75
N PRO A 73 -31.06 14.19 19.94
CA PRO A 73 -32.17 15.05 19.55
C PRO A 73 -32.96 15.60 20.74
N ALA A 74 -33.23 14.75 21.73
CA ALA A 74 -33.95 15.18 22.94
C ALA A 74 -33.12 16.16 23.80
N ALA A 75 -31.81 15.91 23.91
CA ALA A 75 -30.87 16.80 24.59
C ALA A 75 -30.80 18.19 23.93
N VAL A 76 -30.78 18.24 22.60
CA VAL A 76 -30.72 19.49 21.80
C VAL A 76 -32.02 20.30 21.99
N LEU A 77 -33.17 19.66 21.99
CA LEU A 77 -34.44 20.35 22.24
C LEU A 77 -34.46 21.02 23.62
N LEU A 78 -34.01 20.33 24.67
CA LEU A 78 -33.91 20.90 26.02
C LEU A 78 -32.91 22.05 26.10
N PHE A 79 -31.78 21.94 25.39
CA PHE A 79 -30.78 23.02 25.34
C PHE A 79 -31.33 24.27 24.68
N ARG A 80 -32.09 24.15 23.58
CA ARG A 80 -32.70 25.29 22.88
C ARG A 80 -33.65 26.08 23.74
N SER A 81 -34.31 25.41 24.69
CA SER A 81 -35.22 26.08 25.63
C SER A 81 -34.48 26.87 26.73
N ASN A 82 -33.27 26.48 27.07
CA ASN A 82 -32.44 27.14 28.08
C ASN A 82 -30.95 26.98 27.78
N PRO A 83 -30.36 27.82 26.90
CA PRO A 83 -28.94 27.78 26.60
C PRO A 83 -28.09 28.16 27.81
N CYS A 84 -27.38 27.17 28.39
CA CYS A 84 -26.48 27.39 29.52
C CYS A 84 -25.13 26.71 29.29
N PRO A 85 -24.04 27.17 29.89
CA PRO A 85 -22.68 26.65 29.63
C PRO A 85 -22.55 25.16 29.92
N VAL A 86 -23.10 24.68 31.03
CA VAL A 86 -22.99 23.29 31.47
C VAL A 86 -23.70 22.31 30.50
N ALA A 87 -24.89 22.69 30.00
CA ALA A 87 -25.62 21.89 29.01
C ALA A 87 -24.87 21.93 27.66
N ALA A 88 -24.33 23.09 27.27
CA ALA A 88 -23.51 23.24 26.09
C ALA A 88 -22.26 22.35 26.16
N THR A 89 -21.54 22.32 27.27
CA THR A 89 -20.37 21.47 27.50
C THR A 89 -20.68 20.01 27.28
N SER A 90 -21.81 19.52 27.82
CA SER A 90 -22.21 18.12 27.63
C SER A 90 -22.51 17.79 26.16
N LEU A 91 -23.21 18.71 25.45
CA LEU A 91 -23.52 18.55 24.03
C LEU A 91 -22.27 18.65 23.12
N VAL A 92 -21.38 19.60 23.42
CA VAL A 92 -20.09 19.72 22.72
C VAL A 92 -19.30 18.44 22.84
N ALA A 93 -19.17 17.89 24.05
CA ALA A 93 -18.43 16.65 24.30
C ALA A 93 -19.06 15.46 23.54
N ALA A 94 -20.40 15.33 23.56
CA ALA A 94 -21.12 14.25 22.89
C ALA A 94 -21.02 14.34 21.34
N HIS A 95 -21.21 15.53 20.77
CA HIS A 95 -21.09 15.74 19.31
C HIS A 95 -19.65 15.61 18.83
N ALA A 96 -18.67 16.08 19.59
CA ALA A 96 -17.25 15.90 19.29
C ALA A 96 -16.84 14.41 19.35
N ALA A 97 -17.37 13.64 20.30
CA ALA A 97 -17.14 12.18 20.35
C ALA A 97 -17.77 11.44 19.15
N ALA A 98 -18.85 12.00 18.58
CA ALA A 98 -19.50 11.49 17.37
C ALA A 98 -18.89 12.03 16.07
N GLY A 99 -17.76 12.75 16.10
CA GLY A 99 -17.08 13.33 14.93
C GLY A 99 -17.81 14.52 14.28
N ARG A 100 -18.84 15.08 14.93
CA ARG A 100 -19.68 16.16 14.38
C ARG A 100 -19.23 17.53 14.88
N LEU A 101 -18.01 17.93 14.48
CA LEU A 101 -17.38 19.16 14.96
C LEU A 101 -18.21 20.45 14.66
N PRO A 102 -18.78 20.68 13.46
CA PRO A 102 -19.59 21.87 13.21
C PRO A 102 -20.79 22.01 14.15
N ALA A 103 -21.46 20.89 14.46
CA ALA A 103 -22.56 20.88 15.43
C ALA A 103 -22.05 21.17 16.85
N ALA A 104 -20.89 20.65 17.25
CA ALA A 104 -20.31 20.94 18.56
C ALA A 104 -20.01 22.45 18.73
N VAL A 105 -19.44 23.09 17.70
CA VAL A 105 -19.14 24.53 17.72
C VAL A 105 -20.41 25.37 17.76
N SER A 106 -21.49 24.98 17.07
CA SER A 106 -22.75 25.73 17.09
C SER A 106 -23.37 25.82 18.49
N PHE A 107 -23.16 24.83 19.38
CA PHE A 107 -23.60 24.90 20.76
C PHE A 107 -22.80 25.90 21.60
N PHE A 108 -21.51 26.03 21.32
CA PHE A 108 -20.71 27.07 21.94
C PHE A 108 -21.16 28.47 21.54
N ASP A 109 -21.45 28.66 20.25
CA ASP A 109 -21.87 29.96 19.71
C ASP A 109 -23.28 30.36 20.19
N ALA A 110 -24.14 29.36 20.47
CA ALA A 110 -25.49 29.61 21.02
C ALA A 110 -25.47 30.14 22.48
N VAL A 111 -24.35 29.96 23.23
CA VAL A 111 -24.22 30.53 24.58
C VAL A 111 -23.66 31.95 24.49
N PRO A 112 -24.37 32.95 25.08
CA PRO A 112 -23.90 34.34 25.06
C PRO A 112 -22.49 34.48 25.63
N PRO A 113 -21.62 35.30 25.03
CA PRO A 113 -20.22 35.46 25.43
C PRO A 113 -20.01 35.72 26.91
N ALA A 114 -20.85 36.58 27.49
CA ALA A 114 -20.79 36.91 28.91
C ALA A 114 -21.12 35.76 29.88
N ARG A 115 -21.70 34.68 29.39
CA ARG A 115 -22.04 33.47 30.18
C ARG A 115 -21.14 32.30 29.92
N ARG A 116 -20.20 32.40 28.98
CA ARG A 116 -19.23 31.31 28.67
C ARG A 116 -18.24 31.19 29.80
N ASP A 117 -18.03 29.98 30.30
CA ASP A 117 -17.06 29.66 31.35
C ASP A 117 -15.82 28.96 30.77
N THR A 118 -14.79 28.77 31.60
CA THR A 118 -13.53 28.08 31.23
C THR A 118 -13.78 26.64 30.80
N VAL A 119 -14.76 25.95 31.46
CA VAL A 119 -15.05 24.54 31.17
C VAL A 119 -15.61 24.36 29.75
N LEU A 120 -16.49 25.26 29.33
CA LEU A 120 -17.07 25.27 27.99
C LEU A 120 -15.98 25.57 26.93
N HIS A 121 -15.08 26.51 27.19
CA HIS A 121 -13.93 26.78 26.31
C HIS A 121 -13.03 25.55 26.20
N ASN A 122 -12.72 24.89 27.32
CA ASN A 122 -11.89 23.69 27.36
C ASN A 122 -12.52 22.54 26.53
N ALA A 123 -13.84 22.36 26.63
CA ALA A 123 -14.56 21.35 25.87
C ALA A 123 -14.44 21.56 24.36
N VAL A 124 -14.56 22.81 23.90
CA VAL A 124 -14.43 23.14 22.47
C VAL A 124 -12.99 23.06 21.99
N ILE A 125 -12.02 23.55 22.78
CA ILE A 125 -10.58 23.41 22.46
C ILE A 125 -10.23 21.92 22.34
N SER A 126 -10.71 21.07 23.25
CA SER A 126 -10.51 19.61 23.20
C SER A 126 -11.23 18.97 22.00
N ALA A 127 -12.39 19.51 21.58
CA ALA A 127 -13.08 19.06 20.38
C ALA A 127 -12.27 19.36 19.11
N TYR A 128 -11.70 20.56 19.00
CA TYR A 128 -10.79 20.93 17.92
C TYR A 128 -9.51 20.10 17.93
N ALA A 129 -8.92 19.83 19.12
CA ALA A 129 -7.75 18.99 19.26
C ALA A 129 -7.98 17.57 18.70
N ARG A 130 -9.10 16.95 19.08
CA ARG A 130 -9.48 15.62 18.59
C ARG A 130 -9.72 15.57 17.09
N ALA A 131 -10.22 16.66 16.50
CA ALA A 131 -10.44 16.79 15.06
C ALA A 131 -9.18 17.24 14.30
N SER A 132 -8.02 17.38 14.99
CA SER A 132 -6.76 17.87 14.41
C SER A 132 -6.81 19.30 13.82
N HIS A 133 -7.75 20.12 14.28
CA HIS A 133 -7.88 21.52 13.88
C HIS A 133 -7.16 22.44 14.88
N ALA A 134 -5.84 22.52 14.74
CA ALA A 134 -4.99 23.26 15.68
C ALA A 134 -5.19 24.79 15.66
N ALA A 135 -5.32 25.42 14.48
CA ALA A 135 -5.45 26.88 14.37
C ALA A 135 -6.70 27.46 15.04
N PRO A 136 -7.91 26.91 14.86
CA PRO A 136 -9.11 27.34 15.62
C PRO A 136 -8.98 27.12 17.13
N ALA A 137 -8.35 26.04 17.58
CA ALA A 137 -8.12 25.77 19.00
C ALA A 137 -7.25 26.85 19.65
N VAL A 138 -6.12 27.22 18.99
CA VAL A 138 -5.23 28.28 19.45
C VAL A 138 -5.94 29.64 19.45
N ALA A 139 -6.73 29.95 18.41
CA ALA A 139 -7.50 31.18 18.33
C ALA A 139 -8.51 31.29 19.50
N LEU A 140 -9.21 30.19 19.78
CA LEU A 140 -10.17 30.14 20.89
C LEU A 140 -9.47 30.30 22.27
N PHE A 141 -8.30 29.69 22.44
CA PHE A 141 -7.53 29.88 23.67
C PHE A 141 -7.04 31.34 23.84
N ARG A 142 -6.65 31.99 22.74
CA ARG A 142 -6.30 33.42 22.76
C ARG A 142 -7.50 34.28 23.14
N SER A 143 -8.70 33.96 22.67
CA SER A 143 -9.92 34.68 23.07
C SER A 143 -10.25 34.48 24.54
N LEU A 144 -10.02 33.28 25.09
CA LEU A 144 -10.14 33.01 26.55
C LEU A 144 -9.21 33.94 27.35
N LEU A 145 -7.94 34.08 26.95
CA LEU A 145 -6.98 34.97 27.59
C LEU A 145 -7.37 36.45 27.48
N ALA A 146 -7.85 36.86 26.30
CA ALA A 146 -8.24 38.26 26.03
C ALA A 146 -9.48 38.70 26.81
N SER A 147 -10.33 37.75 27.24
CA SER A 147 -11.53 38.07 28.04
C SER A 147 -11.22 38.72 29.41
N GLY A 148 -10.02 38.50 29.94
CA GLY A 148 -9.56 39.04 31.23
C GLY A 148 -10.30 38.61 32.50
N SER A 149 -11.52 38.05 32.29
CA SER A 149 -12.42 37.58 33.37
C SER A 149 -12.25 36.08 33.66
N LEU A 150 -11.74 35.32 32.71
CA LEU A 150 -11.55 33.86 32.80
C LEU A 150 -10.06 33.55 33.00
N ARG A 151 -9.78 32.63 33.90
CA ARG A 151 -8.39 32.13 34.08
C ARG A 151 -8.29 30.73 33.46
N PRO A 152 -7.29 30.46 32.60
CA PRO A 152 -7.03 29.14 32.16
C PRO A 152 -6.58 28.22 33.31
N ASP A 153 -7.01 27.00 33.29
CA ASP A 153 -6.65 25.92 34.22
C ASP A 153 -5.77 24.86 33.58
N ASP A 154 -5.40 23.83 34.33
CA ASP A 154 -4.58 22.71 33.84
C ASP A 154 -5.21 21.99 32.65
N TYR A 155 -6.57 21.90 32.63
CA TYR A 155 -7.30 21.31 31.49
C TYR A 155 -7.23 22.19 30.25
N SER A 156 -7.25 23.53 30.42
CA SER A 156 -7.09 24.49 29.33
C SER A 156 -5.75 24.31 28.61
N PHE A 157 -4.69 24.20 29.41
CA PHE A 157 -3.34 23.99 28.88
C PHE A 157 -3.17 22.58 28.27
N THR A 158 -3.67 21.53 28.90
CA THR A 158 -3.64 20.17 28.36
C THR A 158 -4.34 20.10 27.00
N ALA A 159 -5.50 20.73 26.87
CA ALA A 159 -6.24 20.79 25.61
C ALA A 159 -5.51 21.59 24.53
N LEU A 160 -4.95 22.76 24.91
CA LEU A 160 -4.17 23.59 24.01
C LEU A 160 -2.92 22.88 23.48
N LEU A 161 -2.14 22.27 24.38
CA LEU A 161 -0.90 21.54 24.01
C LEU A 161 -1.20 20.35 23.11
N SER A 162 -2.27 19.63 23.40
CA SER A 162 -2.75 18.54 22.56
C SER A 162 -3.15 19.02 21.18
N ALA A 163 -3.84 20.18 21.07
CA ALA A 163 -4.19 20.78 19.79
C ALA A 163 -2.95 21.27 19.03
N ALA A 164 -2.04 21.96 19.72
CA ALA A 164 -0.80 22.50 19.13
C ALA A 164 0.10 21.38 18.54
N ALA A 165 0.04 20.19 19.11
CA ALA A 165 0.75 19.01 18.59
C ALA A 165 0.28 18.57 17.18
N HIS A 166 -0.80 19.14 16.64
CA HIS A 166 -1.29 18.93 15.26
C HIS A 166 -1.00 20.12 14.33
N LEU A 167 -0.19 21.10 14.75
CA LEU A 167 0.24 22.18 13.87
C LEU A 167 1.21 21.66 12.79
N ALA A 168 0.97 22.06 11.53
CA ALA A 168 1.77 21.69 10.37
C ALA A 168 3.12 22.33 10.53
N ASN A 169 3.93 22.73 10.88
CA ASN A 169 5.24 23.39 11.04
C ASN A 169 5.53 23.74 12.52
N LEU A 170 5.33 22.75 13.39
CA LEU A 170 5.60 22.90 14.79
C LEU A 170 7.13 23.10 15.04
N SER A 171 7.54 24.30 15.40
CA SER A 171 8.93 24.59 15.73
C SER A 171 9.20 24.56 17.24
N VAL A 172 10.47 24.35 17.62
CA VAL A 172 10.90 24.41 19.02
C VAL A 172 10.55 25.76 19.69
N ARG A 173 10.58 26.86 18.91
CA ARG A 173 10.15 28.18 19.42
C ARG A 173 8.68 28.19 19.82
N HIS A 174 7.81 27.59 19.05
CA HIS A 174 6.39 27.48 19.40
C HIS A 174 6.22 26.66 20.68
N CYS A 175 6.92 25.53 20.80
CA CYS A 175 6.89 24.70 22.01
C CYS A 175 7.38 25.49 23.24
N ALA A 176 8.48 26.21 23.11
CA ALA A 176 9.04 27.02 24.20
C ALA A 176 8.09 28.17 24.62
N GLN A 177 7.45 28.86 23.68
CA GLN A 177 6.44 29.91 23.98
C GLN A 177 5.24 29.32 24.74
N LEU A 178 4.76 28.14 24.36
CA LEU A 178 3.68 27.45 25.07
C LEU A 178 4.12 27.02 26.47
N TYR A 179 5.34 26.51 26.61
CA TYR A 179 5.91 26.17 27.92
C TYR A 179 6.04 27.40 28.83
N CYS A 180 6.57 28.51 28.31
CA CYS A 180 6.62 29.77 29.06
C CYS A 180 5.23 30.24 29.52
N SER A 181 4.22 30.05 28.67
CA SER A 181 2.84 30.37 29.03
C SER A 181 2.32 29.46 30.16
N VAL A 182 2.59 28.16 30.12
CA VAL A 182 2.26 27.20 31.18
C VAL A 182 2.89 27.62 32.50
N LEU A 183 4.17 28.00 32.50
CA LEU A 183 4.87 28.47 33.70
C LEU A 183 4.28 29.77 34.24
N LYS A 184 4.01 30.75 33.37
CA LYS A 184 3.44 32.05 33.73
C LYS A 184 2.11 31.95 34.46
N TYR A 185 1.26 30.97 34.11
CA TYR A 185 -0.03 30.77 34.75
C TYR A 185 0.00 29.73 35.87
N GLY A 186 1.19 29.19 36.22
CA GLY A 186 1.38 28.28 37.33
C GLY A 186 0.87 26.83 37.08
N ALA A 187 0.55 26.49 35.83
CA ALA A 187 0.04 25.16 35.47
C ALA A 187 1.15 24.10 35.28
N GLY A 188 2.42 24.47 35.43
CA GLY A 188 3.58 23.60 35.23
C GLY A 188 3.72 22.45 36.24
N GLY A 189 2.94 22.44 37.34
CA GLY A 189 2.96 21.38 38.34
C GLY A 189 2.08 20.16 38.03
N ALA A 190 1.10 20.34 37.15
CA ALA A 190 0.13 19.30 36.85
C ALA A 190 0.73 18.20 35.95
N LEU A 191 0.55 16.93 36.33
CA LEU A 191 1.05 15.77 35.61
C LEU A 191 0.51 15.72 34.18
N SER A 192 -0.78 16.00 33.98
CA SER A 192 -1.42 16.03 32.66
C SER A 192 -0.83 17.07 31.70
N VAL A 193 -0.47 18.25 32.22
CA VAL A 193 0.16 19.32 31.44
C VAL A 193 1.58 18.94 31.05
N ARG A 194 2.35 18.34 31.95
CA ARG A 194 3.71 17.86 31.67
C ARG A 194 3.71 16.73 30.65
N ASN A 195 2.79 15.76 30.74
CA ASN A 195 2.62 14.71 29.73
C ASN A 195 2.26 15.29 28.37
N ALA A 196 1.38 16.29 28.32
CA ALA A 196 1.05 16.99 27.08
C ALA A 196 2.23 17.79 26.50
N LEU A 197 3.09 18.39 27.34
CA LEU A 197 4.33 19.05 26.91
C LEU A 197 5.33 18.07 26.32
N ILE A 198 5.55 16.92 26.96
CA ILE A 198 6.39 15.84 26.43
C ILE A 198 5.89 15.41 25.07
N ALA A 199 4.58 15.15 24.93
CA ALA A 199 3.98 14.76 23.65
C ALA A 199 4.17 15.83 22.57
N LEU A 200 4.04 17.11 22.91
CA LEU A 200 4.27 18.24 22.02
C LEU A 200 5.72 18.32 21.55
N TYR A 201 6.69 18.27 22.47
CA TYR A 201 8.11 18.31 22.13
C TYR A 201 8.53 17.09 21.29
N MET A 202 7.98 15.91 21.57
CA MET A 202 8.26 14.69 20.79
C MET A 202 7.69 14.74 19.36
N LYS A 203 6.70 15.58 19.09
CA LYS A 203 6.18 15.81 17.72
C LYS A 203 6.96 16.89 16.94
N CYS A 204 7.78 17.70 17.61
CA CYS A 204 8.60 18.70 16.95
C CYS A 204 9.73 18.00 16.17
N GLU A 205 9.87 18.23 14.87
CA GLU A 205 10.84 17.54 14.01
C GLU A 205 12.31 17.86 14.35
N ALA A 206 12.59 19.01 14.96
CA ALA A 206 13.93 19.41 15.31
C ALA A 206 14.56 18.51 16.41
N PRO A 207 15.87 18.23 16.34
CA PRO A 207 16.58 17.42 17.35
C PRO A 207 16.49 17.96 18.77
N GLU A 208 16.37 19.29 18.93
CA GLU A 208 16.24 19.94 20.22
C GLU A 208 14.94 19.55 20.93
N GLY A 209 13.89 19.18 20.18
CA GLY A 209 12.61 18.76 20.76
C GLY A 209 12.76 17.53 21.67
N THR A 210 13.54 16.52 21.28
CA THR A 210 13.78 15.34 22.13
C THR A 210 14.57 15.67 23.38
N ARG A 211 15.56 16.59 23.28
CA ARG A 211 16.34 17.05 24.42
C ARG A 211 15.47 17.81 25.43
N ASP A 212 14.58 18.67 24.94
CA ASP A 212 13.70 19.43 25.82
C ASP A 212 12.58 18.55 26.41
N ALA A 213 12.05 17.57 25.66
CA ALA A 213 11.15 16.56 26.22
C ALA A 213 11.82 15.77 27.37
N ARG A 214 13.10 15.40 27.20
CA ARG A 214 13.88 14.71 28.24
C ARG A 214 14.07 15.58 29.47
N LYS A 215 14.38 16.88 29.34
CA LYS A 215 14.46 17.78 30.46
C LYS A 215 13.15 17.84 31.25
N VAL A 216 12.02 17.98 30.56
CA VAL A 216 10.71 17.99 31.21
C VAL A 216 10.48 16.69 32.00
N LEU A 217 10.86 15.51 31.42
CA LEU A 217 10.79 14.23 32.10
C LEU A 217 11.65 14.20 33.38
N ASP A 218 12.91 14.70 33.31
CA ASP A 218 13.86 14.67 34.40
C ASP A 218 13.42 15.59 35.57
N GLU A 219 12.76 16.70 35.25
CA GLU A 219 12.21 17.64 36.23
C GLU A 219 10.90 17.19 36.87
N MET A 220 10.28 16.07 36.39
CA MET A 220 9.02 15.59 36.96
C MET A 220 9.23 14.87 38.28
N PRO A 221 8.59 15.30 39.38
CA PRO A 221 8.71 14.64 40.68
C PRO A 221 7.99 13.31 40.75
N ALA A 222 6.92 13.16 39.96
CA ALA A 222 6.17 11.91 39.81
C ALA A 222 5.97 11.61 38.32
N LYS A 223 6.14 10.37 37.92
CA LYS A 223 5.99 9.87 36.55
C LYS A 223 5.00 8.73 36.56
N ASP A 224 3.99 8.82 35.72
CA ASP A 224 2.98 7.79 35.56
C ASP A 224 3.25 6.93 34.31
N GLU A 225 2.44 5.92 34.13
CA GLU A 225 2.48 5.05 32.96
C GLU A 225 2.40 5.81 31.64
N LEU A 226 1.55 6.85 31.58
CA LEU A 226 1.38 7.70 30.39
C LEU A 226 2.66 8.51 30.10
N THR A 227 3.35 8.99 31.13
CA THR A 227 4.63 9.71 30.99
C THR A 227 5.66 8.84 30.27
N TRP A 228 5.86 7.64 30.79
CA TRP A 228 6.84 6.69 30.25
C TRP A 228 6.48 6.23 28.85
N THR A 229 5.21 5.86 28.64
CA THR A 229 4.71 5.46 27.31
C THR A 229 4.88 6.56 26.28
N THR A 230 4.57 7.82 26.64
CA THR A 230 4.71 8.95 25.73
C THR A 230 6.15 9.17 25.30
N MET A 231 7.10 9.03 26.22
CA MET A 231 8.54 9.13 25.91
C MET A 231 9.01 8.00 25.01
N VAL A 232 8.72 6.76 25.34
CA VAL A 232 9.11 5.59 24.55
C VAL A 232 8.52 5.68 23.13
N VAL A 233 7.21 5.93 23.01
CA VAL A 233 6.54 6.08 21.69
C VAL A 233 7.12 7.27 20.91
N GLY A 234 7.46 8.37 21.59
CA GLY A 234 8.08 9.54 20.97
C GLY A 234 9.43 9.22 20.32
N TYR A 235 10.32 8.53 21.05
CA TYR A 235 11.62 8.09 20.51
C TYR A 235 11.47 7.06 19.39
N VAL A 236 10.56 6.07 19.55
CA VAL A 236 10.28 5.06 18.53
C VAL A 236 9.84 5.71 17.21
N ARG A 237 8.92 6.68 17.24
CA ARG A 237 8.46 7.41 16.06
C ARG A 237 9.56 8.17 15.33
N ARG A 238 10.59 8.58 16.05
CA ARG A 238 11.76 9.26 15.49
C ARG A 238 12.86 8.32 15.02
N GLY A 239 12.66 7.02 15.18
CA GLY A 239 13.64 6.00 14.83
C GLY A 239 14.80 5.87 15.82
N ASP A 240 14.78 6.60 16.94
CA ASP A 240 15.81 6.52 17.98
C ASP A 240 15.49 5.41 18.99
N ILE A 241 15.70 4.18 18.54
CA ILE A 241 15.40 2.99 19.34
C ILE A 241 16.36 2.87 20.55
N GLY A 242 17.59 3.40 20.43
CA GLY A 242 18.57 3.42 21.52
C GLY A 242 18.09 4.27 22.69
N ALA A 243 17.62 5.48 22.43
CA ALA A 243 17.05 6.36 23.45
C ALA A 243 15.74 5.80 24.03
N ALA A 244 14.88 5.20 23.18
CA ALA A 244 13.67 4.53 23.64
C ALA A 244 13.98 3.40 24.65
N ARG A 245 15.00 2.59 24.34
CA ARG A 245 15.47 1.51 25.24
C ARG A 245 16.02 2.06 26.54
N SER A 246 16.82 3.12 26.50
CA SER A 246 17.35 3.74 27.73
C SER A 246 16.23 4.18 28.66
N VAL A 247 15.20 4.85 28.12
CA VAL A 247 14.02 5.27 28.90
C VAL A 247 13.26 4.06 29.42
N PHE A 248 13.10 3.01 28.62
CA PHE A 248 12.43 1.76 29.04
C PHE A 248 13.13 1.08 30.23
N GLU A 249 14.47 1.06 30.24
CA GLU A 249 15.22 0.42 31.34
C GLU A 249 15.22 1.30 32.64
N GLU A 250 14.87 2.58 32.56
CA GLU A 250 14.69 3.47 33.71
C GLU A 250 13.34 3.28 34.41
N VAL A 251 12.39 2.52 33.83
CA VAL A 251 11.05 2.34 34.38
C VAL A 251 11.05 1.38 35.55
N ASP A 252 10.80 1.91 36.76
CA ASP A 252 10.76 1.10 38.00
C ASP A 252 9.50 0.22 38.15
N GLY A 253 8.52 0.39 37.27
CA GLY A 253 7.25 -0.31 37.31
C GLY A 253 7.09 -1.35 36.17
N LYS A 254 6.20 -2.33 36.39
CA LYS A 254 5.83 -3.34 35.39
C LYS A 254 4.59 -2.89 34.61
N PHE A 255 4.66 -1.71 33.99
CA PHE A 255 3.57 -1.19 33.15
C PHE A 255 3.54 -1.94 31.81
N ASP A 256 2.52 -2.75 31.59
CA ASP A 256 2.32 -3.55 30.37
C ASP A 256 2.29 -2.68 29.11
N VAL A 257 1.67 -1.50 29.16
CA VAL A 257 1.62 -0.54 28.03
C VAL A 257 3.01 -0.07 27.60
N VAL A 258 3.95 0.15 28.54
CA VAL A 258 5.33 0.57 28.23
C VAL A 258 6.12 -0.58 27.56
N TRP A 259 5.92 -1.82 28.03
CA TRP A 259 6.48 -3.01 27.40
C TRP A 259 5.95 -3.16 25.97
N ASN A 260 4.64 -3.05 25.80
CA ASN A 260 3.99 -3.12 24.49
C ASN A 260 4.49 -2.04 23.52
N ALA A 261 4.67 -0.80 24.00
CA ALA A 261 5.22 0.28 23.21
C ALA A 261 6.65 -0.01 22.73
N MET A 262 7.49 -0.59 23.60
CA MET A 262 8.87 -0.93 23.24
C MET A 262 8.94 -2.14 22.30
N ILE A 263 8.12 -3.18 22.52
CA ILE A 263 8.00 -4.32 21.61
C ILE A 263 7.56 -3.82 20.21
N SER A 264 6.54 -2.98 20.15
CA SER A 264 6.07 -2.38 18.91
C SER A 264 7.14 -1.54 18.21
N GLY A 265 7.95 -0.82 18.99
CA GLY A 265 9.09 -0.05 18.51
C GLY A 265 10.17 -0.91 17.84
N TYR A 266 10.57 -1.99 18.49
CA TYR A 266 11.50 -2.96 17.91
C TYR A 266 10.95 -3.59 16.62
N VAL A 267 9.65 -3.92 16.61
CA VAL A 267 8.97 -4.47 15.44
C VAL A 267 9.01 -3.50 14.25
N GLN A 268 8.64 -2.24 14.48
CA GLN A 268 8.61 -1.20 13.43
C GLN A 268 10.01 -0.92 12.86
N SER A 269 11.04 -1.10 13.69
CA SER A 269 12.44 -0.92 13.28
C SER A 269 13.09 -2.19 12.71
N GLY A 270 12.33 -3.27 12.53
CA GLY A 270 12.84 -4.54 12.01
C GLY A 270 13.73 -5.34 12.97
N MET A 271 13.82 -4.91 14.25
CA MET A 271 14.63 -5.56 15.30
C MET A 271 13.83 -6.69 15.98
N VAL A 272 13.49 -7.72 15.21
CA VAL A 272 12.54 -8.75 15.65
C VAL A 272 13.12 -9.66 16.76
N LYS A 273 14.44 -9.89 16.77
CA LYS A 273 15.10 -10.68 17.81
C LYS A 273 14.97 -9.99 19.17
N GLU A 274 15.19 -8.69 19.20
CA GLU A 274 15.07 -7.85 20.38
C GLU A 274 13.63 -7.76 20.87
N ALA A 275 12.67 -7.63 19.96
CA ALA A 275 11.24 -7.66 20.28
C ALA A 275 10.85 -8.97 20.96
N PHE A 276 11.35 -10.09 20.45
CA PHE A 276 11.05 -11.40 21.04
C PHE A 276 11.75 -11.62 22.38
N GLU A 277 12.99 -11.19 22.54
CA GLU A 277 13.69 -11.27 23.82
C GLU A 277 12.97 -10.43 24.87
N LEU A 278 12.48 -9.25 24.50
CA LEU A 278 11.68 -8.42 25.38
C LEU A 278 10.35 -9.09 25.76
N PHE A 279 9.67 -9.70 24.80
CA PHE A 279 8.47 -10.51 25.04
C PHE A 279 8.76 -11.68 26.01
N ARG A 280 9.89 -12.39 25.83
CA ARG A 280 10.32 -13.46 26.73
C ARG A 280 10.56 -12.93 28.15
N ARG A 281 11.22 -11.78 28.31
CA ARG A 281 11.40 -11.10 29.61
C ARG A 281 10.06 -10.76 30.25
N MET A 282 9.09 -10.26 29.45
CA MET A 282 7.73 -9.95 29.90
C MET A 282 7.00 -11.18 30.44
N VAL A 283 7.09 -12.31 29.73
CA VAL A 283 6.54 -13.61 30.17
C VAL A 283 7.19 -14.09 31.48
N LEU A 284 8.54 -14.08 31.57
CA LEU A 284 9.28 -14.51 32.75
C LEU A 284 9.03 -13.59 33.95
N GLY A 285 8.87 -12.29 33.70
CA GLY A 285 8.57 -11.28 34.74
C GLY A 285 7.13 -11.31 35.23
N ARG A 286 6.29 -12.18 34.68
CA ARG A 286 4.83 -12.27 34.97
C ARG A 286 4.10 -10.94 34.81
N VAL A 287 4.56 -10.14 33.83
CA VAL A 287 3.84 -8.92 33.41
C VAL A 287 2.58 -9.36 32.69
N LEU A 288 1.49 -8.61 32.85
CA LEU A 288 0.23 -8.93 32.19
C LEU A 288 0.40 -8.94 30.67
N LEU A 289 0.01 -10.05 30.03
CA LEU A 289 -0.01 -10.19 28.59
C LEU A 289 -1.43 -9.92 28.10
N ASP A 290 -1.62 -8.90 27.30
CA ASP A 290 -2.89 -8.53 26.73
C ASP A 290 -2.99 -8.87 25.22
N GLU A 291 -4.15 -8.63 24.65
CA GLU A 291 -4.39 -8.84 23.20
C GLU A 291 -3.44 -8.02 22.33
N PHE A 292 -3.07 -6.83 22.78
CA PHE A 292 -2.17 -5.95 22.06
C PHE A 292 -0.74 -6.50 22.02
N THR A 293 -0.25 -7.05 23.13
CA THR A 293 1.06 -7.73 23.21
C THR A 293 1.14 -8.85 22.18
N PHE A 294 0.16 -9.76 22.21
CA PHE A 294 0.15 -10.92 21.29
C PHE A 294 0.03 -10.49 19.83
N THR A 295 -0.86 -9.54 19.53
CA THR A 295 -1.05 -9.03 18.17
C THR A 295 0.23 -8.39 17.64
N SER A 296 0.94 -7.61 18.45
CA SER A 296 2.18 -6.93 18.05
C SER A 296 3.29 -7.95 17.76
N VAL A 297 3.50 -8.91 18.64
CA VAL A 297 4.55 -9.94 18.46
C VAL A 297 4.24 -10.87 17.29
N LEU A 298 2.99 -11.31 17.12
CA LEU A 298 2.58 -12.14 15.98
C LEU A 298 2.73 -11.40 14.65
N SER A 299 2.34 -10.12 14.60
CA SER A 299 2.51 -9.29 13.41
C SER A 299 3.99 -9.10 13.05
N ALA A 300 4.85 -8.93 14.05
CA ALA A 300 6.30 -8.89 13.87
C ALA A 300 6.83 -10.18 13.23
N CYS A 301 6.47 -11.32 13.83
CA CYS A 301 6.89 -12.62 13.34
C CYS A 301 6.41 -12.85 11.89
N ALA A 302 5.18 -12.45 11.57
CA ALA A 302 4.62 -12.56 10.24
C ALA A 302 5.36 -11.69 9.21
N ASN A 303 5.70 -10.44 9.56
CA ASN A 303 6.34 -9.50 8.63
C ASN A 303 7.81 -9.84 8.40
N ALA A 304 8.50 -10.36 9.41
CA ALA A 304 9.92 -10.70 9.31
C ALA A 304 10.18 -12.17 8.90
N GLY A 305 9.16 -12.96 8.63
CA GLY A 305 9.30 -14.36 8.22
C GLY A 305 9.72 -15.33 9.34
N PHE A 306 9.63 -14.92 10.61
CA PHE A 306 9.97 -15.77 11.76
C PHE A 306 8.80 -16.71 12.16
N PHE A 307 8.39 -17.56 11.23
CA PHE A 307 7.23 -18.43 11.40
C PHE A 307 7.33 -19.38 12.61
N VAL A 308 8.49 -19.99 12.84
CA VAL A 308 8.70 -20.92 13.96
C VAL A 308 8.49 -20.21 15.30
N LEU A 309 8.96 -18.97 15.40
CA LEU A 309 8.82 -18.12 16.58
C LEU A 309 7.35 -17.76 16.82
N GLY A 310 6.64 -17.34 15.77
CA GLY A 310 5.21 -17.07 15.84
C GLY A 310 4.39 -18.29 16.27
N LYS A 311 4.75 -19.51 15.83
CA LYS A 311 4.13 -20.74 16.34
C LYS A 311 4.36 -20.95 17.83
N SER A 312 5.54 -20.61 18.35
CA SER A 312 5.82 -20.67 19.78
C SER A 312 4.94 -19.71 20.57
N VAL A 313 4.74 -18.49 20.06
CA VAL A 313 3.82 -17.51 20.66
C VAL A 313 2.38 -18.05 20.64
N HIS A 314 1.92 -18.63 19.53
CA HIS A 314 0.60 -19.28 19.46
C HIS A 314 0.45 -20.38 20.52
N GLY A 315 1.47 -21.23 20.67
CA GLY A 315 1.48 -22.25 21.74
C GLY A 315 1.43 -21.65 23.16
N GLN A 316 2.01 -20.47 23.38
CA GLN A 316 1.94 -19.77 24.66
C GLN A 316 0.55 -19.19 24.92
N ILE A 317 -0.11 -18.61 23.89
CA ILE A 317 -1.49 -18.13 24.00
C ILE A 317 -2.40 -19.26 24.50
N ILE A 318 -2.28 -20.45 23.93
CA ILE A 318 -3.08 -21.63 24.33
C ILE A 318 -2.77 -22.06 25.79
N ARG A 319 -1.51 -21.95 26.23
CA ARG A 319 -1.10 -22.42 27.55
C ARG A 319 -1.36 -21.45 28.70
N LEU A 320 -1.15 -20.16 28.44
CA LEU A 320 -1.17 -19.13 29.49
C LEU A 320 -2.58 -18.64 29.79
N GLN A 321 -3.49 -18.82 28.87
CA GLN A 321 -4.86 -18.33 28.98
C GLN A 321 -5.86 -19.40 28.53
N PRO A 322 -6.07 -20.47 29.32
CA PRO A 322 -7.12 -21.45 29.03
C PRO A 322 -8.52 -20.79 29.03
N ASP A 323 -8.68 -19.68 29.77
CA ASP A 323 -9.90 -18.85 29.82
C ASP A 323 -9.86 -17.69 28.78
N PHE A 324 -8.73 -17.47 28.09
CA PHE A 324 -8.64 -16.60 26.93
C PHE A 324 -9.38 -17.31 25.80
N VAL A 325 -10.65 -17.03 25.74
CA VAL A 325 -11.51 -17.56 24.67
C VAL A 325 -10.98 -16.99 23.37
N PRO A 326 -10.22 -17.78 22.55
CA PRO A 326 -9.70 -17.27 21.26
C PRO A 326 -10.81 -16.74 20.37
N GLU A 327 -12.04 -17.13 20.70
CA GLU A 327 -13.26 -16.80 20.00
C GLU A 327 -13.70 -15.33 20.13
N ALA A 328 -13.22 -14.58 21.14
CA ALA A 328 -13.54 -13.18 21.38
C ALA A 328 -12.45 -12.21 20.91
N ALA A 329 -11.19 -12.68 20.79
CA ALA A 329 -10.04 -11.83 20.47
C ALA A 329 -9.82 -11.71 18.95
N LEU A 330 -10.66 -10.95 18.28
CA LEU A 330 -10.54 -10.68 16.84
C LEU A 330 -9.14 -10.24 16.38
N PRO A 331 -8.45 -9.28 17.06
CA PRO A 331 -7.13 -8.84 16.63
C PRO A 331 -6.09 -9.95 16.67
N VAL A 332 -6.08 -10.77 17.72
CA VAL A 332 -5.13 -11.88 17.88
C VAL A 332 -5.36 -12.95 16.81
N ASN A 333 -6.64 -13.31 16.57
CA ASN A 333 -6.99 -14.29 15.54
C ASN A 333 -6.62 -13.79 14.14
N ASN A 334 -6.86 -12.51 13.84
CA ASN A 334 -6.46 -11.89 12.59
C ASN A 334 -4.92 -11.91 12.41
N ALA A 335 -4.16 -11.65 13.49
CA ALA A 335 -2.70 -11.75 13.47
C ALA A 335 -2.21 -13.19 13.29
N LEU A 336 -2.86 -14.18 13.88
CA LEU A 336 -2.58 -15.60 13.67
C LEU A 336 -2.88 -16.01 12.22
N VAL A 337 -4.02 -15.63 11.66
CA VAL A 337 -4.35 -15.90 10.25
C VAL A 337 -3.28 -15.31 9.35
N THR A 338 -2.83 -14.06 9.62
CA THR A 338 -1.74 -13.41 8.87
C THR A 338 -0.42 -14.18 8.98
N LEU A 339 -0.05 -14.61 10.20
CA LEU A 339 1.17 -15.36 10.46
C LEU A 339 1.22 -16.68 9.66
N TYR A 340 0.13 -17.45 9.73
CA TYR A 340 0.06 -18.74 9.04
C TYR A 340 -0.02 -18.56 7.51
N SER A 341 -0.71 -17.52 7.02
CA SER A 341 -0.76 -17.19 5.59
C SER A 341 0.63 -16.86 5.05
N LYS A 342 1.33 -15.91 5.67
CA LYS A 342 2.70 -15.54 5.28
C LYS A 342 3.73 -16.65 5.48
N GLY A 343 3.48 -17.54 6.43
CA GLY A 343 4.28 -18.76 6.65
C GLY A 343 4.01 -19.88 5.63
N GLY A 344 3.22 -19.64 4.57
CA GLY A 344 2.88 -20.62 3.54
C GLY A 344 1.95 -21.73 4.00
N LYS A 345 1.30 -21.58 5.18
CA LYS A 345 0.39 -22.55 5.78
C LYS A 345 -1.06 -22.09 5.73
N ILE A 346 -1.53 -21.77 4.51
CA ILE A 346 -2.87 -21.19 4.30
C ILE A 346 -4.01 -22.09 4.79
N ASP A 347 -3.83 -23.42 4.77
CA ASP A 347 -4.86 -24.35 5.25
C ASP A 347 -4.99 -24.29 6.80
N ASP A 348 -3.90 -24.06 7.52
CA ASP A 348 -3.94 -23.80 8.97
C ASP A 348 -4.55 -22.42 9.27
N ALA A 349 -4.22 -21.39 8.48
CA ALA A 349 -4.85 -20.08 8.56
C ALA A 349 -6.38 -20.18 8.38
N LYS A 350 -6.83 -20.97 7.41
CA LYS A 350 -8.26 -21.21 7.18
C LYS A 350 -8.94 -21.91 8.36
N ARG A 351 -8.28 -22.89 8.98
CA ARG A 351 -8.82 -23.56 10.20
C ARG A 351 -9.03 -22.57 11.35
N ILE A 352 -8.07 -21.67 11.57
CA ILE A 352 -8.19 -20.60 12.58
C ILE A 352 -9.35 -19.69 12.22
N PHE A 353 -9.43 -19.22 10.96
CA PHE A 353 -10.51 -18.37 10.48
C PHE A 353 -11.88 -19.04 10.67
N ASP A 354 -12.01 -20.34 10.36
CA ASP A 354 -13.27 -21.06 10.49
C ASP A 354 -13.69 -21.23 11.96
N SER A 355 -12.74 -21.39 12.87
CA SER A 355 -12.99 -21.52 14.31
C SER A 355 -13.46 -20.21 14.97
N MET A 356 -13.31 -19.06 14.32
CA MET A 356 -13.72 -17.76 14.87
C MET A 356 -15.26 -17.68 14.98
N LYS A 357 -15.78 -17.44 16.17
CA LYS A 357 -17.23 -17.26 16.42
C LYS A 357 -17.80 -15.99 15.76
N SER A 358 -17.04 -14.91 15.80
CA SER A 358 -17.37 -13.67 15.13
C SER A 358 -16.27 -13.30 14.13
N LYS A 359 -16.65 -12.85 12.94
CA LYS A 359 -15.74 -12.46 11.88
C LYS A 359 -16.11 -11.04 11.45
N ASP A 360 -15.17 -10.13 11.55
CA ASP A 360 -15.34 -8.77 11.03
C ASP A 360 -14.77 -8.66 9.60
N VAL A 361 -14.93 -7.49 9.00
CA VAL A 361 -14.42 -7.23 7.64
C VAL A 361 -12.90 -7.40 7.55
N VAL A 362 -12.18 -7.15 8.65
CA VAL A 362 -10.72 -7.33 8.71
C VAL A 362 -10.38 -8.81 8.64
N SER A 363 -11.08 -9.66 9.38
CA SER A 363 -10.90 -11.12 9.34
C SER A 363 -11.07 -11.69 7.93
N TRP A 364 -12.13 -11.27 7.24
CA TRP A 364 -12.41 -11.67 5.86
C TRP A 364 -11.33 -11.19 4.89
N ASN A 365 -10.91 -9.92 5.00
CA ASN A 365 -9.84 -9.38 4.14
C ASN A 365 -8.49 -10.06 4.40
N THR A 366 -8.22 -10.45 5.64
CA THR A 366 -6.97 -11.14 6.01
C THR A 366 -6.86 -12.51 5.34
N ILE A 367 -7.91 -13.33 5.43
CA ILE A 367 -7.89 -14.66 4.78
C ILE A 367 -7.94 -14.54 3.26
N LEU A 368 -8.64 -13.53 2.73
CA LEU A 368 -8.68 -13.22 1.31
C LEU A 368 -7.27 -12.92 0.76
N SER A 369 -6.54 -12.01 1.43
CA SER A 369 -5.14 -11.69 1.10
C SER A 369 -4.26 -12.93 1.18
N GLY A 370 -4.44 -13.76 2.20
CA GLY A 370 -3.67 -15.00 2.37
C GLY A 370 -3.85 -15.99 1.21
N TYR A 371 -5.06 -16.15 0.69
CA TYR A 371 -5.30 -16.99 -0.50
C TYR A 371 -4.65 -16.41 -1.75
N ILE A 372 -4.70 -15.08 -1.92
CA ILE A 372 -4.07 -14.40 -3.06
C ILE A 372 -2.54 -14.56 -3.00
N GLU A 373 -1.92 -14.31 -1.85
CA GLU A 373 -0.47 -14.47 -1.64
C GLU A 373 -0.01 -15.92 -1.86
N SER A 374 -0.88 -16.90 -1.55
CA SER A 374 -0.63 -18.32 -1.79
C SER A 374 -0.95 -18.78 -3.22
N SER A 375 -1.22 -17.86 -4.15
CA SER A 375 -1.59 -18.13 -5.55
C SER A 375 -2.84 -19.03 -5.71
N ARG A 376 -3.73 -19.08 -4.71
CA ARG A 376 -4.99 -19.83 -4.72
C ARG A 376 -6.18 -18.91 -5.03
N LEU A 377 -6.13 -18.26 -6.18
CA LEU A 377 -7.09 -17.22 -6.57
C LEU A 377 -8.55 -17.74 -6.59
N ASP A 378 -8.78 -18.98 -7.02
CA ASP A 378 -10.14 -19.52 -7.07
C ASP A 378 -10.78 -19.63 -5.68
N LYS A 379 -9.98 -20.01 -4.65
CA LYS A 379 -10.45 -20.01 -3.25
C LYS A 379 -10.67 -18.58 -2.72
N ALA A 380 -9.84 -17.63 -3.14
CA ALA A 380 -10.06 -16.23 -2.81
C ALA A 380 -11.41 -15.72 -3.37
N VAL A 381 -11.77 -16.12 -4.59
CA VAL A 381 -13.05 -15.78 -5.22
C VAL A 381 -14.23 -16.39 -4.45
N GLU A 382 -14.12 -17.64 -3.97
CA GLU A 382 -15.14 -18.27 -3.13
C GLU A 382 -15.33 -17.48 -1.83
N VAL A 383 -14.25 -17.20 -1.11
CA VAL A 383 -14.28 -16.41 0.14
C VAL A 383 -14.89 -15.01 -0.09
N PHE A 384 -14.53 -14.36 -1.19
CA PHE A 384 -15.09 -13.05 -1.52
C PHE A 384 -16.60 -13.09 -1.78
N LYS A 385 -17.10 -14.16 -2.41
CA LYS A 385 -18.54 -14.37 -2.61
C LYS A 385 -19.28 -14.61 -1.29
N GLU A 386 -18.69 -15.39 -0.38
CA GLU A 386 -19.27 -15.72 0.93
C GLU A 386 -19.26 -14.51 1.90
N MET A 387 -18.47 -13.50 1.65
CA MET A 387 -18.29 -12.33 2.50
C MET A 387 -19.61 -11.55 2.66
N PRO A 388 -20.17 -11.41 3.89
CA PRO A 388 -21.51 -10.82 4.10
C PRO A 388 -21.55 -9.33 3.73
N TYR A 389 -20.49 -8.61 4.03
CA TYR A 389 -20.32 -7.19 3.75
C TYR A 389 -18.94 -6.94 3.16
N LYS A 390 -18.91 -6.28 2.03
CA LYS A 390 -17.69 -5.93 1.30
C LYS A 390 -17.43 -4.45 1.43
N ASN A 391 -16.31 -4.08 2.05
CA ASN A 391 -15.86 -2.71 2.06
C ASN A 391 -14.93 -2.45 0.86
N GLU A 392 -14.55 -1.20 0.67
CA GLU A 392 -13.66 -0.79 -0.41
C GLU A 392 -12.34 -1.58 -0.45
N LEU A 393 -11.74 -1.87 0.73
CA LEU A 393 -10.52 -2.68 0.84
C LEU A 393 -10.72 -4.10 0.30
N SER A 394 -11.88 -4.71 0.53
CA SER A 394 -12.20 -6.05 0.03
C SER A 394 -12.18 -6.11 -1.50
N TRP A 395 -12.78 -5.10 -2.15
CA TRP A 395 -12.78 -4.96 -3.60
C TRP A 395 -11.38 -4.72 -4.15
N MET A 396 -10.62 -3.81 -3.50
CA MET A 396 -9.24 -3.51 -3.89
C MET A 396 -8.35 -4.76 -3.83
N VAL A 397 -8.41 -5.52 -2.72
CA VAL A 397 -7.64 -6.75 -2.54
C VAL A 397 -7.94 -7.75 -3.66
N MET A 398 -9.21 -7.91 -4.02
CA MET A 398 -9.59 -8.81 -5.11
C MET A 398 -9.17 -8.30 -6.49
N VAL A 399 -9.33 -7.00 -6.79
CA VAL A 399 -8.87 -6.41 -8.05
C VAL A 399 -7.36 -6.64 -8.21
N SER A 400 -6.58 -6.33 -7.17
CA SER A 400 -5.13 -6.58 -7.15
C SER A 400 -4.81 -8.07 -7.28
N GLY A 401 -5.56 -8.93 -6.59
CA GLY A 401 -5.41 -10.38 -6.64
C GLY A 401 -5.63 -10.95 -8.05
N TYR A 402 -6.63 -10.48 -8.76
CA TYR A 402 -6.84 -10.87 -10.17
C TYR A 402 -5.70 -10.40 -11.07
N VAL A 403 -5.18 -9.18 -10.88
CA VAL A 403 -4.03 -8.67 -11.66
C VAL A 403 -2.78 -9.53 -11.41
N HIS A 404 -2.43 -9.80 -10.15
CA HIS A 404 -1.29 -10.65 -9.79
C HIS A 404 -1.45 -12.10 -10.27
N GLY A 405 -2.69 -12.60 -10.30
CA GLY A 405 -3.01 -13.93 -10.83
C GLY A 405 -3.09 -14.00 -12.36
N GLY A 406 -2.70 -12.95 -13.09
CA GLY A 406 -2.72 -12.90 -14.56
C GLY A 406 -4.13 -12.83 -15.18
N ARG A 407 -5.18 -12.56 -14.36
CA ARG A 407 -6.58 -12.48 -14.81
C ARG A 407 -7.06 -11.03 -14.88
N SER A 408 -6.33 -10.20 -15.62
CA SER A 408 -6.54 -8.74 -15.67
C SER A 408 -7.91 -8.34 -16.26
N GLU A 409 -8.49 -9.12 -17.15
CA GLU A 409 -9.87 -8.89 -17.63
C GLU A 409 -10.90 -9.04 -16.51
N ASP A 410 -10.74 -10.06 -15.66
CA ASP A 410 -11.64 -10.26 -14.51
C ASP A 410 -11.48 -9.19 -13.47
N ALA A 411 -10.27 -8.63 -13.32
CA ALA A 411 -10.01 -7.46 -12.49
C ALA A 411 -10.83 -6.24 -12.95
N LEU A 412 -10.86 -5.96 -14.25
CA LEU A 412 -11.67 -4.86 -14.81
C LEU A 412 -13.18 -5.11 -14.70
N LYS A 413 -13.62 -6.35 -14.90
CA LYS A 413 -15.05 -6.73 -14.67
C LYS A 413 -15.43 -6.50 -13.22
N LEU A 414 -14.56 -6.90 -12.28
CA LEU A 414 -14.78 -6.72 -10.85
C LEU A 414 -14.81 -5.24 -10.45
N PHE A 415 -13.91 -4.42 -11.00
CA PHE A 415 -13.90 -2.97 -10.78
C PHE A 415 -15.21 -2.32 -11.28
N ASN A 416 -15.70 -2.73 -12.44
CA ASN A 416 -16.98 -2.23 -12.94
C ASN A 416 -18.17 -2.69 -12.08
N TRP A 417 -18.13 -3.92 -11.55
CA TRP A 417 -19.14 -4.40 -10.62
C TRP A 417 -19.11 -3.60 -9.31
N MET A 418 -17.95 -3.32 -8.72
CA MET A 418 -17.83 -2.45 -7.55
C MET A 418 -18.54 -1.11 -7.74
N ARG A 419 -18.39 -0.51 -8.93
CA ARG A 419 -19.05 0.77 -9.27
C ARG A 419 -20.58 0.61 -9.39
N ALA A 420 -21.05 -0.52 -9.88
CA ALA A 420 -22.48 -0.83 -9.99
C ALA A 420 -23.15 -1.03 -8.61
N GLU A 421 -22.40 -1.49 -7.60
CA GLU A 421 -22.83 -1.63 -6.21
C GLU A 421 -22.76 -0.30 -5.41
N ASP A 422 -22.57 0.84 -6.09
CA ASP A 422 -22.46 2.19 -5.51
C ASP A 422 -21.32 2.35 -4.48
N VAL A 423 -20.34 1.45 -4.50
CA VAL A 423 -19.11 1.57 -3.70
C VAL A 423 -18.17 2.53 -4.42
N LYS A 424 -17.87 3.66 -3.82
CA LYS A 424 -17.02 4.71 -4.42
C LYS A 424 -15.55 4.27 -4.41
N PRO A 425 -14.91 4.04 -5.59
CA PRO A 425 -13.51 3.71 -5.65
C PRO A 425 -12.65 4.91 -5.22
N ARG A 426 -11.59 4.65 -4.49
CA ARG A 426 -10.54 5.65 -4.19
C ARG A 426 -9.35 5.52 -5.14
N ASP A 427 -8.37 6.39 -4.97
CA ASP A 427 -7.15 6.48 -5.77
C ASP A 427 -6.43 5.12 -5.91
N TYR A 428 -6.26 4.37 -4.82
CA TYR A 428 -5.59 3.06 -4.84
C TYR A 428 -6.43 1.94 -5.51
N THR A 429 -7.77 2.04 -5.54
CA THR A 429 -8.61 1.10 -6.29
C THR A 429 -8.49 1.36 -7.79
N TYR A 430 -8.41 2.64 -8.18
CA TYR A 430 -8.08 3.02 -9.55
C TYR A 430 -6.70 2.53 -9.95
N ALA A 431 -5.71 2.58 -9.06
CA ALA A 431 -4.37 2.06 -9.32
C ALA A 431 -4.39 0.56 -9.71
N GLY A 432 -5.20 -0.26 -9.03
CA GLY A 432 -5.39 -1.67 -9.40
C GLY A 432 -6.03 -1.85 -10.78
N ALA A 433 -7.06 -1.08 -11.10
CA ALA A 433 -7.70 -1.13 -12.43
C ALA A 433 -6.77 -0.63 -13.55
N MET A 434 -5.95 0.40 -13.29
CA MET A 434 -4.93 0.89 -14.22
C MET A 434 -3.83 -0.15 -14.44
N ALA A 435 -3.39 -0.86 -13.38
CA ALA A 435 -2.45 -1.97 -13.52
C ALA A 435 -3.00 -3.06 -14.44
N ALA A 436 -4.29 -3.41 -14.30
CA ALA A 436 -4.96 -4.34 -15.19
C ALA A 436 -4.96 -3.85 -16.65
N CYS A 437 -5.25 -2.56 -16.88
CA CYS A 437 -5.17 -1.96 -18.22
C CYS A 437 -3.76 -2.04 -18.80
N GLY A 438 -2.73 -1.79 -17.99
CA GLY A 438 -1.33 -1.88 -18.39
C GLY A 438 -0.92 -3.29 -18.79
N GLU A 439 -1.35 -4.32 -18.05
CA GLU A 439 -1.07 -5.73 -18.39
C GLU A 439 -1.75 -6.15 -19.69
N LEU A 440 -2.99 -5.74 -19.92
CA LEU A 440 -3.74 -6.02 -21.14
C LEU A 440 -3.33 -5.15 -22.34
N GLY A 441 -2.58 -4.06 -22.12
CA GLY A 441 -2.32 -3.06 -23.15
C GLY A 441 -3.56 -2.26 -23.56
N ALA A 442 -4.58 -2.21 -22.70
CA ALA A 442 -5.88 -1.61 -23.00
C ALA A 442 -5.85 -0.07 -22.81
N LEU A 443 -5.15 0.61 -23.72
CA LEU A 443 -4.91 2.07 -23.65
C LEU A 443 -6.22 2.88 -23.59
N LYS A 444 -7.24 2.51 -24.35
CA LYS A 444 -8.53 3.24 -24.36
C LYS A 444 -9.22 3.19 -23.00
N HIS A 445 -9.27 2.01 -22.37
CA HIS A 445 -9.82 1.86 -21.03
C HIS A 445 -8.97 2.63 -20.01
N GLY A 446 -7.64 2.58 -20.13
CA GLY A 446 -6.75 3.36 -19.29
C GLY A 446 -7.01 4.87 -19.39
N LYS A 447 -7.22 5.43 -20.60
CA LYS A 447 -7.59 6.83 -20.80
C LYS A 447 -8.97 7.17 -20.19
N GLN A 448 -9.93 6.26 -20.24
CA GLN A 448 -11.24 6.45 -19.59
C GLN A 448 -11.09 6.51 -18.06
N LEU A 449 -10.32 5.60 -17.47
CA LEU A 449 -10.03 5.61 -16.03
C LEU A 449 -9.30 6.88 -15.61
N HIS A 450 -8.34 7.36 -16.40
CA HIS A 450 -7.67 8.65 -16.18
C HIS A 450 -8.67 9.82 -16.17
N GLY A 451 -9.55 9.91 -17.18
CA GLY A 451 -10.58 10.94 -17.21
C GLY A 451 -11.52 10.91 -15.99
N HIS A 452 -11.91 9.73 -15.53
CA HIS A 452 -12.69 9.58 -14.29
C HIS A 452 -11.95 10.06 -13.05
N LEU A 453 -10.66 9.76 -12.97
CA LEU A 453 -9.80 10.11 -11.84
C LEU A 453 -9.67 11.64 -11.72
N VAL A 454 -9.50 12.33 -12.87
CA VAL A 454 -9.51 13.79 -12.98
C VAL A 454 -10.85 14.36 -12.48
N GLN A 455 -11.98 13.81 -12.94
CA GLN A 455 -13.32 14.26 -12.50
C GLN A 455 -13.55 14.12 -10.99
N LEU A 456 -12.91 13.16 -10.35
CA LEU A 456 -13.02 12.91 -8.90
C LEU A 456 -12.02 13.73 -8.07
N GLY A 457 -11.13 14.50 -8.70
CA GLY A 457 -10.14 15.33 -8.02
C GLY A 457 -8.95 14.55 -7.42
N PHE A 458 -8.64 13.36 -7.92
CA PHE A 458 -7.49 12.55 -7.46
C PHE A 458 -6.19 12.87 -8.22
N GLU A 459 -6.13 13.93 -9.02
CA GLU A 459 -4.96 14.35 -9.80
C GLU A 459 -3.71 14.59 -8.92
N GLY A 460 -3.91 15.02 -7.66
CA GLY A 460 -2.83 15.28 -6.73
C GLY A 460 -2.36 14.05 -5.94
N SER A 461 -2.94 12.86 -6.16
CA SER A 461 -2.54 11.64 -5.45
C SER A 461 -1.32 10.99 -6.10
N ASN A 462 -0.24 10.81 -5.33
CA ASN A 462 0.95 10.09 -5.80
C ASN A 462 0.64 8.66 -6.24
N SER A 463 -0.24 7.98 -5.51
CA SER A 463 -0.65 6.60 -5.84
C SER A 463 -1.31 6.52 -7.23
N ALA A 464 -2.21 7.46 -7.52
CA ALA A 464 -2.88 7.53 -8.81
C ALA A 464 -1.91 7.95 -9.93
N GLY A 465 -1.06 8.96 -9.69
CA GLY A 465 -0.05 9.42 -10.64
C GLY A 465 0.93 8.30 -11.01
N ASN A 466 1.46 7.59 -10.03
CA ASN A 466 2.39 6.47 -10.23
C ASN A 466 1.73 5.32 -11.02
N ALA A 467 0.46 5.03 -10.74
CA ALA A 467 -0.30 4.04 -11.49
C ALA A 467 -0.57 4.46 -12.94
N LEU A 468 -0.84 5.75 -13.18
CA LEU A 468 -1.00 6.32 -14.53
C LEU A 468 0.29 6.23 -15.33
N ILE A 469 1.44 6.63 -14.76
CA ILE A 469 2.74 6.52 -15.41
C ILE A 469 3.00 5.07 -15.82
N THR A 470 2.80 4.14 -14.89
CA THR A 470 3.00 2.71 -15.13
C THR A 470 2.03 2.17 -16.20
N MET A 471 0.77 2.55 -16.14
CA MET A 471 -0.25 2.14 -17.12
C MET A 471 0.07 2.65 -18.53
N TYR A 472 0.36 3.95 -18.66
CA TYR A 472 0.74 4.52 -19.95
C TYR A 472 2.03 3.92 -20.50
N GLY A 473 3.06 3.73 -19.64
CA GLY A 473 4.28 3.03 -20.00
C GLY A 473 4.01 1.63 -20.54
N LYS A 474 3.23 0.82 -19.82
CA LYS A 474 2.86 -0.55 -20.23
C LYS A 474 1.93 -0.62 -21.44
N CYS A 475 1.22 0.44 -21.77
CA CYS A 475 0.38 0.54 -22.97
C CYS A 475 1.10 1.12 -24.19
N GLY A 476 2.39 1.42 -24.11
CA GLY A 476 3.15 1.96 -25.25
C GLY A 476 3.06 3.48 -25.42
N ALA A 477 2.45 4.20 -24.48
CA ALA A 477 2.17 5.63 -24.55
C ALA A 477 3.13 6.42 -23.63
N VAL A 478 4.44 6.31 -23.87
CA VAL A 478 5.49 6.88 -23.01
C VAL A 478 5.42 8.40 -22.91
N LYS A 479 4.93 9.09 -23.97
CA LYS A 479 4.76 10.54 -23.97
C LYS A 479 3.70 10.99 -22.97
N GLU A 480 2.57 10.29 -22.94
CA GLU A 480 1.51 10.52 -21.96
C GLU A 480 1.98 10.21 -20.54
N ALA A 481 2.79 9.15 -20.35
CA ALA A 481 3.41 8.86 -19.06
C ALA A 481 4.29 10.03 -18.58
N HIS A 482 5.10 10.61 -19.47
CA HIS A 482 5.95 11.75 -19.17
C HIS A 482 5.14 13.00 -18.84
N LEU A 483 4.05 13.27 -19.58
CA LEU A 483 3.15 14.40 -19.28
C LEU A 483 2.53 14.25 -17.88
N VAL A 484 2.08 13.05 -17.49
CA VAL A 484 1.57 12.81 -16.13
C VAL A 484 2.65 13.11 -15.10
N PHE A 485 3.88 12.61 -15.30
CA PHE A 485 5.00 12.84 -14.39
C PHE A 485 5.28 14.34 -14.20
N LEU A 486 5.28 15.14 -15.28
CA LEU A 486 5.55 16.58 -15.22
C LEU A 486 4.45 17.40 -14.51
N VAL A 487 3.19 16.93 -14.53
CA VAL A 487 2.09 17.68 -13.89
C VAL A 487 1.80 17.23 -12.46
N MET A 488 2.46 16.17 -11.96
CA MET A 488 2.32 15.73 -10.58
C MET A 488 2.84 16.79 -9.59
N PRO A 489 2.05 17.21 -8.60
CA PRO A 489 2.46 18.28 -7.67
C PRO A 489 3.56 17.85 -6.71
N ASN A 490 3.64 16.57 -6.38
CA ASN A 490 4.65 15.99 -5.51
C ASN A 490 5.14 14.67 -6.14
N VAL A 491 6.41 14.61 -6.51
CA VAL A 491 7.05 13.42 -7.06
C VAL A 491 7.89 12.75 -5.98
N ASP A 492 7.60 11.48 -5.71
CA ASP A 492 8.37 10.66 -4.76
C ASP A 492 9.32 9.69 -5.52
N SER A 493 10.15 8.95 -4.79
CA SER A 493 11.06 7.95 -5.38
C SER A 493 10.32 6.93 -6.26
N VAL A 494 9.07 6.60 -5.95
CA VAL A 494 8.26 5.66 -6.74
C VAL A 494 7.86 6.27 -8.08
N SER A 495 7.53 7.58 -8.11
CA SER A 495 7.22 8.31 -9.35
C SER A 495 8.42 8.33 -10.30
N TRP A 496 9.59 8.68 -9.78
CA TRP A 496 10.85 8.67 -10.54
C TRP A 496 11.15 7.26 -11.08
N ASN A 497 11.09 6.24 -10.22
CA ASN A 497 11.33 4.85 -10.61
C ASN A 497 10.36 4.37 -11.69
N ALA A 498 9.08 4.74 -11.60
CA ALA A 498 8.08 4.40 -12.60
C ALA A 498 8.39 5.02 -13.96
N MET A 499 8.82 6.32 -13.99
CA MET A 499 9.14 7.00 -15.24
C MET A 499 10.44 6.50 -15.85
N ILE A 500 11.50 6.30 -15.06
CA ILE A 500 12.78 5.71 -15.49
C ILE A 500 12.53 4.32 -16.10
N SER A 501 11.71 3.49 -15.43
CA SER A 501 11.34 2.17 -15.94
C SER A 501 10.59 2.24 -17.27
N ALA A 502 9.64 3.18 -17.39
CA ALA A 502 8.90 3.38 -18.64
C ALA A 502 9.84 3.76 -19.79
N LEU A 503 10.73 4.73 -19.59
CA LEU A 503 11.73 5.13 -20.60
C LEU A 503 12.65 3.97 -21.00
N GLY A 504 13.17 3.23 -20.01
CA GLY A 504 14.04 2.08 -20.24
C GLY A 504 13.37 0.96 -21.06
N GLN A 505 12.09 0.67 -20.80
CA GLN A 505 11.32 -0.34 -21.53
C GLN A 505 11.04 0.06 -22.98
N HIS A 506 11.01 1.34 -23.28
CA HIS A 506 10.75 1.88 -24.62
C HIS A 506 12.02 2.13 -25.46
N GLY A 507 13.20 1.80 -24.93
CA GLY A 507 14.49 1.99 -25.63
C GLY A 507 15.11 3.38 -25.45
N HIS A 508 14.49 4.25 -24.63
CA HIS A 508 15.00 5.59 -24.29
C HIS A 508 16.02 5.51 -23.13
N GLY A 509 17.04 4.64 -23.26
CA GLY A 509 17.97 4.35 -22.16
C GLY A 509 18.72 5.59 -21.66
N ARG A 510 19.23 6.45 -22.57
CA ARG A 510 19.97 7.66 -22.15
C ARG A 510 19.09 8.65 -21.40
N GLU A 511 17.87 8.90 -21.90
CA GLU A 511 16.89 9.74 -21.21
C GLU A 511 16.52 9.18 -19.82
N ALA A 512 16.50 7.85 -19.67
CA ALA A 512 16.28 7.20 -18.38
C ALA A 512 17.42 7.45 -17.39
N LEU A 513 18.70 7.46 -17.88
CA LEU A 513 19.85 7.79 -17.05
C LEU A 513 19.87 9.27 -16.66
N ASP A 514 19.61 10.17 -17.61
CA ASP A 514 19.51 11.61 -17.35
C ASP A 514 18.44 11.90 -16.29
N LEU A 515 17.31 11.19 -16.34
CA LEU A 515 16.23 11.32 -15.37
C LEU A 515 16.65 10.81 -13.97
N PHE A 516 17.44 9.75 -13.88
CA PHE A 516 17.99 9.27 -12.61
C PHE A 516 18.96 10.27 -12.01
N ASP A 517 19.84 10.86 -12.82
CA ASP A 517 20.79 11.87 -12.35
C ASP A 517 20.05 13.14 -11.88
N GLN A 518 18.95 13.49 -12.57
CA GLN A 518 18.07 14.59 -12.13
C GLN A 518 17.41 14.27 -10.78
N MET A 519 16.90 13.03 -10.57
CA MET A 519 16.34 12.59 -9.28
C MET A 519 17.32 12.82 -8.14
N VAL A 520 18.60 12.46 -8.35
CA VAL A 520 19.67 12.65 -7.36
C VAL A 520 19.97 14.13 -7.14
N ALA A 521 20.01 14.94 -8.22
CA ALA A 521 20.26 16.39 -8.16
C ALA A 521 19.16 17.15 -7.41
N GLU A 522 17.90 16.71 -7.51
CA GLU A 522 16.77 17.24 -6.75
C GLU A 522 16.75 16.80 -5.28
N GLY A 523 17.74 16.03 -4.83
CA GLY A 523 17.89 15.59 -3.44
C GLY A 523 17.00 14.41 -3.04
N ILE A 524 16.40 13.72 -4.01
CA ILE A 524 15.63 12.49 -3.75
C ILE A 524 16.61 11.32 -3.69
N TYR A 525 16.68 10.66 -2.53
CA TYR A 525 17.64 9.59 -2.28
C TYR A 525 17.22 8.31 -3.03
N PRO A 526 18.09 7.76 -3.93
CA PRO A 526 17.78 6.53 -4.65
C PRO A 526 17.70 5.34 -3.68
N ASP A 527 16.81 4.41 -3.98
CA ASP A 527 16.69 3.14 -3.27
C ASP A 527 17.16 1.96 -4.14
N ARG A 528 17.05 0.74 -3.61
CA ARG A 528 17.39 -0.48 -4.35
C ARG A 528 16.61 -0.62 -5.67
N ILE A 529 15.36 -0.17 -5.68
CA ILE A 529 14.49 -0.23 -6.87
C ILE A 529 14.96 0.80 -7.91
N SER A 530 15.37 1.99 -7.48
CA SER A 530 15.94 3.02 -8.37
C SER A 530 17.13 2.49 -9.15
N PHE A 531 18.07 1.83 -8.48
CA PHE A 531 19.21 1.20 -9.14
C PHE A 531 18.82 0.03 -10.03
N LEU A 532 17.82 -0.76 -9.64
CA LEU A 532 17.33 -1.85 -10.48
C LEU A 532 16.71 -1.33 -11.79
N THR A 533 15.95 -0.21 -11.74
CA THR A 533 15.36 0.40 -12.93
C THR A 533 16.41 0.98 -13.87
N VAL A 534 17.43 1.66 -13.33
CA VAL A 534 18.56 2.19 -14.11
C VAL A 534 19.36 1.06 -14.77
N LEU A 535 19.74 0.03 -14.01
CA LEU A 535 20.44 -1.14 -14.57
C LEU A 535 19.61 -1.85 -15.64
N THR A 536 18.28 -1.88 -15.48
CA THR A 536 17.39 -2.42 -16.51
C THR A 536 17.37 -1.53 -17.75
N ALA A 537 17.38 -0.20 -17.61
CA ALA A 537 17.49 0.74 -18.73
C ALA A 537 18.83 0.57 -19.47
N CYS A 538 19.95 0.47 -18.75
CA CYS A 538 21.26 0.16 -19.32
C CYS A 538 21.24 -1.17 -20.08
N ASN A 539 20.65 -2.22 -19.48
CA ASN A 539 20.52 -3.53 -20.13
C ASN A 539 19.70 -3.48 -21.42
N HIS A 540 18.65 -2.69 -21.48
CA HIS A 540 17.84 -2.56 -22.69
C HIS A 540 18.51 -1.70 -23.78
N ALA A 541 19.33 -0.73 -23.40
CA ALA A 541 20.01 0.17 -24.33
C ALA A 541 21.44 -0.29 -24.70
N GLY A 542 21.97 -1.34 -24.08
CA GLY A 542 23.33 -1.80 -24.31
C GLY A 542 24.43 -0.90 -23.74
N LEU A 543 24.09 -0.10 -22.74
CA LEU A 543 24.97 0.85 -22.06
C LEU A 543 25.78 0.12 -20.99
N VAL A 544 26.85 -0.58 -21.41
CA VAL A 544 27.58 -1.51 -20.52
C VAL A 544 28.40 -0.74 -19.49
N ASP A 545 29.16 0.27 -19.93
CA ASP A 545 30.06 1.00 -19.05
C ASP A 545 29.28 1.85 -18.04
N GLU A 546 28.17 2.44 -18.48
CA GLU A 546 27.23 3.14 -17.59
C GLU A 546 26.58 2.16 -16.59
N GLY A 547 26.24 0.95 -17.04
CA GLY A 547 25.71 -0.10 -16.16
C GLY A 547 26.68 -0.47 -15.03
N PHE A 548 27.99 -0.61 -15.34
CA PHE A 548 29.01 -0.81 -14.31
C PHE A 548 29.16 0.40 -13.39
N HIS A 549 29.15 1.59 -13.95
CA HIS A 549 29.26 2.83 -13.17
C HIS A 549 28.15 2.92 -12.10
N TYR A 550 26.87 2.74 -12.49
CA TYR A 550 25.76 2.78 -11.56
C TYR A 550 25.77 1.61 -10.56
N PHE A 551 26.21 0.42 -10.98
CA PHE A 551 26.34 -0.72 -10.07
C PHE A 551 27.39 -0.48 -8.98
N GLU A 552 28.52 0.12 -9.30
CA GLU A 552 29.56 0.46 -8.35
C GLU A 552 29.17 1.65 -7.45
N SER A 553 28.53 2.69 -8.03
CA SER A 553 28.05 3.86 -7.28
C SER A 553 27.04 3.49 -6.21
N MET A 554 26.23 2.47 -6.45
CA MET A 554 25.26 1.94 -5.49
C MET A 554 25.88 1.70 -4.10
N LYS A 555 27.06 1.06 -4.07
CA LYS A 555 27.78 0.78 -2.82
C LYS A 555 28.67 1.95 -2.39
N ARG A 556 29.41 2.54 -3.34
CA ARG A 556 30.43 3.56 -3.08
C ARG A 556 29.82 4.87 -2.61
N ASP A 557 28.80 5.37 -3.31
CA ASP A 557 28.26 6.72 -3.14
C ASP A 557 27.00 6.73 -2.27
N PHE A 558 26.21 5.64 -2.30
CA PHE A 558 24.91 5.56 -1.61
C PHE A 558 24.88 4.52 -0.48
N GLY A 559 25.92 3.73 -0.28
CA GLY A 559 26.00 2.74 0.81
C GLY A 559 25.00 1.58 0.67
N ILE A 560 24.39 1.40 -0.52
CA ILE A 560 23.39 0.36 -0.78
C ILE A 560 24.11 -0.90 -1.27
N ILE A 561 23.88 -2.02 -0.57
CA ILE A 561 24.47 -3.31 -0.95
C ILE A 561 23.71 -3.90 -2.13
N PRO A 562 24.38 -4.19 -3.27
CA PRO A 562 23.77 -4.86 -4.42
C PRO A 562 23.19 -6.24 -4.02
N GLY A 563 21.96 -6.51 -4.42
CA GLY A 563 21.30 -7.80 -4.23
C GLY A 563 21.24 -8.61 -5.53
N GLU A 564 20.60 -9.77 -5.43
CA GLU A 564 20.49 -10.78 -6.50
C GLU A 564 20.00 -10.20 -7.83
N ASP A 565 18.95 -9.36 -7.80
CA ASP A 565 18.39 -8.77 -9.00
C ASP A 565 19.36 -7.82 -9.72
N HIS A 566 20.18 -7.08 -8.97
CA HIS A 566 21.17 -6.17 -9.53
C HIS A 566 22.29 -6.94 -10.25
N TYR A 567 22.80 -8.01 -9.64
CA TYR A 567 23.76 -8.92 -10.27
C TYR A 567 23.18 -9.59 -11.53
N ALA A 568 21.92 -10.05 -11.45
CA ALA A 568 21.26 -10.68 -12.60
C ALA A 568 21.13 -9.71 -13.78
N ARG A 569 20.79 -8.43 -13.54
CA ARG A 569 20.71 -7.40 -14.61
C ARG A 569 22.05 -7.09 -15.23
N LEU A 570 23.11 -6.97 -14.43
CA LEU A 570 24.45 -6.70 -14.94
C LEU A 570 24.98 -7.89 -15.73
N ILE A 571 24.73 -9.13 -15.28
CA ILE A 571 25.10 -10.36 -16.01
C ILE A 571 24.32 -10.47 -17.33
N ASP A 572 23.03 -10.16 -17.37
CA ASP A 572 22.23 -10.16 -18.61
C ASP A 572 22.76 -9.09 -19.59
N LEU A 573 23.15 -7.91 -19.08
CA LEU A 573 23.77 -6.85 -19.88
C LEU A 573 25.07 -7.31 -20.52
N LEU A 574 25.97 -7.90 -19.74
CA LEU A 574 27.24 -8.45 -20.22
C LEU A 574 27.04 -9.58 -21.23
N GLY A 575 26.11 -10.48 -20.95
CA GLY A 575 25.76 -11.58 -21.85
C GLY A 575 25.28 -11.10 -23.21
N ARG A 576 24.46 -10.06 -23.26
CA ARG A 576 23.95 -9.43 -24.49
C ARG A 576 25.04 -8.66 -25.25
N ALA A 577 25.95 -8.02 -24.53
CA ALA A 577 27.06 -7.27 -25.11
C ALA A 577 28.20 -8.15 -25.61
N GLY A 578 28.09 -9.48 -25.51
CA GLY A 578 29.16 -10.40 -25.96
C GLY A 578 30.28 -10.58 -24.94
N ARG A 579 30.19 -9.95 -23.75
CA ARG A 579 31.25 -9.96 -22.70
C ARG A 579 31.06 -11.10 -21.72
N ILE A 580 30.85 -12.35 -22.22
CA ILE A 580 30.49 -13.51 -21.37
C ILE A 580 31.59 -13.89 -20.37
N GLY A 581 32.87 -13.60 -20.72
CA GLY A 581 34.01 -13.82 -19.81
C GLY A 581 33.90 -13.00 -18.55
N GLU A 582 33.52 -11.72 -18.67
CA GLU A 582 33.33 -10.82 -17.52
C GLU A 582 32.09 -11.22 -16.71
N ALA A 583 31.02 -11.68 -17.37
CA ALA A 583 29.87 -12.25 -16.66
C ALA A 583 30.27 -13.47 -15.82
N ARG A 584 31.16 -14.33 -16.33
CA ARG A 584 31.71 -15.49 -15.60
C ARG A 584 32.56 -15.04 -14.40
N ASP A 585 33.37 -14.00 -14.56
CA ASP A 585 34.20 -13.47 -13.48
C ASP A 585 33.32 -12.77 -12.40
N LEU A 586 32.32 -12.02 -12.82
CA LEU A 586 31.35 -11.41 -11.90
C LEU A 586 30.60 -12.48 -11.08
N LEU A 587 30.25 -13.62 -11.70
CA LEU A 587 29.60 -14.75 -11.02
C LEU A 587 30.44 -15.28 -9.84
N LYS A 588 31.79 -15.25 -9.94
CA LYS A 588 32.70 -15.69 -8.87
C LYS A 588 32.75 -14.72 -7.70
N THR A 589 32.38 -13.46 -7.91
CA THR A 589 32.42 -12.39 -6.89
C THR A 589 31.12 -12.19 -6.13
N ILE A 590 30.06 -12.90 -6.49
CA ILE A 590 28.77 -12.81 -5.84
C ILE A 590 28.88 -13.30 -4.38
N PRO A 591 28.45 -12.50 -3.37
CA PRO A 591 28.60 -12.83 -1.95
C PRO A 591 27.55 -13.82 -1.41
N PHE A 592 26.71 -14.37 -2.27
CA PHE A 592 25.63 -15.31 -1.93
C PHE A 592 25.56 -16.43 -2.99
N GLU A 593 24.80 -17.49 -2.73
CA GLU A 593 24.54 -18.53 -3.73
C GLU A 593 23.71 -17.97 -4.89
N PRO A 594 24.16 -18.15 -6.17
CA PRO A 594 23.45 -17.61 -7.33
C PRO A 594 22.04 -18.17 -7.45
N THR A 595 21.06 -17.29 -7.63
CA THR A 595 19.65 -17.63 -7.80
C THR A 595 19.29 -18.08 -9.22
N SER A 596 18.05 -18.55 -9.41
CA SER A 596 17.54 -18.94 -10.73
C SER A 596 17.65 -17.80 -11.75
N SER A 597 17.35 -16.55 -11.35
CA SER A 597 17.44 -15.38 -12.22
C SER A 597 18.86 -15.15 -12.77
N ILE A 598 19.88 -15.37 -11.94
CA ILE A 598 21.29 -15.26 -12.34
C ILE A 598 21.65 -16.36 -13.32
N TRP A 599 21.27 -17.62 -13.06
CA TRP A 599 21.54 -18.72 -13.97
C TRP A 599 20.79 -18.61 -15.30
N GLU A 600 19.57 -18.05 -15.29
CA GLU A 600 18.81 -17.74 -16.51
C GLU A 600 19.51 -16.66 -17.35
N ALA A 601 20.05 -15.63 -16.71
CA ALA A 601 20.82 -14.59 -17.39
C ALA A 601 22.10 -15.16 -18.03
N ILE A 602 22.85 -16.00 -17.29
CA ILE A 602 24.02 -16.72 -17.83
C ILE A 602 23.64 -17.62 -19.00
N LEU A 603 22.61 -18.47 -18.86
CA LEU A 603 22.16 -19.37 -19.93
C LEU A 603 21.74 -18.58 -21.19
N SER A 604 21.05 -17.46 -21.01
CA SER A 604 20.67 -16.56 -22.12
C SER A 604 21.89 -15.96 -22.82
N GLY A 605 22.88 -15.49 -22.05
CA GLY A 605 24.15 -14.97 -22.57
C GLY A 605 24.94 -16.03 -23.29
N CYS A 606 25.02 -17.24 -22.76
CA CYS A 606 25.70 -18.37 -23.40
C CYS A 606 25.10 -18.73 -24.76
N ARG A 607 23.76 -18.67 -24.89
CA ARG A 607 23.08 -18.87 -26.16
C ARG A 607 23.52 -17.85 -27.22
N THR A 608 23.65 -16.60 -26.84
CA THR A 608 24.00 -15.51 -27.76
C THR A 608 25.48 -15.61 -28.19
N ASN A 609 26.35 -16.03 -27.27
CA ASN A 609 27.79 -16.06 -27.47
C ASN A 609 28.37 -17.45 -27.86
N GLY A 610 27.53 -18.48 -27.88
CA GLY A 610 27.95 -19.84 -28.27
C GLY A 610 28.74 -20.62 -27.20
N ASP A 611 28.74 -20.16 -25.93
CA ASP A 611 29.41 -20.86 -24.83
C ASP A 611 28.54 -22.02 -24.31
N MET A 612 28.75 -23.20 -24.90
CA MET A 612 27.94 -24.37 -24.59
C MET A 612 28.25 -25.01 -23.24
N GLU A 613 29.51 -24.94 -22.78
CA GLU A 613 29.90 -25.56 -21.50
C GLU A 613 29.28 -24.82 -20.32
N LEU A 614 29.46 -23.51 -20.29
CA LEU A 614 28.82 -22.67 -19.24
C LEU A 614 27.29 -22.71 -19.34
N GLY A 615 26.75 -22.76 -20.57
CA GLY A 615 25.30 -22.88 -20.79
C GLY A 615 24.73 -24.19 -20.26
N ALA A 616 25.42 -25.32 -20.49
CA ALA A 616 25.00 -26.61 -19.94
C ALA A 616 25.10 -26.64 -18.41
N TYR A 617 26.15 -26.07 -17.85
CA TYR A 617 26.32 -25.96 -16.39
C TYR A 617 25.23 -25.12 -15.76
N ALA A 618 24.93 -23.95 -16.34
CA ALA A 618 23.85 -23.08 -15.84
C ALA A 618 22.47 -23.76 -15.89
N ALA A 619 22.20 -24.50 -16.98
CA ALA A 619 20.96 -25.28 -17.10
C ALA A 619 20.87 -26.40 -16.05
N ASP A 620 21.97 -27.06 -15.72
CA ASP A 620 21.98 -28.08 -14.67
C ASP A 620 21.67 -27.50 -13.28
N GLN A 621 22.16 -26.29 -12.98
CA GLN A 621 21.78 -25.60 -11.74
C GLN A 621 20.27 -25.26 -11.75
N LEU A 622 19.75 -24.75 -12.86
CA LEU A 622 18.32 -24.44 -13.01
C LEU A 622 17.44 -25.70 -12.88
N PHE A 623 17.85 -26.84 -13.42
CA PHE A 623 17.11 -28.09 -13.29
C PHE A 623 17.04 -28.61 -11.85
N LYS A 624 18.00 -28.24 -10.99
CA LYS A 624 17.97 -28.53 -9.56
C LYS A 624 17.01 -27.57 -8.81
N MET A 625 17.01 -26.30 -9.20
CA MET A 625 16.24 -25.24 -8.52
C MET A 625 14.77 -25.20 -8.98
N THR A 626 14.55 -25.22 -10.29
CA THR A 626 13.25 -25.04 -10.94
C THR A 626 13.00 -26.09 -12.02
N PRO A 627 12.82 -27.38 -11.68
CA PRO A 627 12.72 -28.48 -12.64
C PRO A 627 11.49 -28.41 -13.56
N GLN A 628 10.47 -27.62 -13.21
CA GLN A 628 9.23 -27.47 -13.98
C GLN A 628 9.22 -26.23 -14.90
N HIS A 629 10.31 -25.43 -14.91
CA HIS A 629 10.37 -24.23 -15.75
C HIS A 629 10.74 -24.59 -17.20
N ASP A 630 9.76 -24.45 -18.12
CA ASP A 630 9.90 -24.83 -19.55
C ASP A 630 10.98 -24.03 -20.28
N GLY A 631 11.14 -22.75 -19.95
CA GLY A 631 12.12 -21.86 -20.55
C GLY A 631 13.55 -22.40 -20.51
N THR A 632 13.96 -23.05 -19.42
CA THR A 632 15.29 -23.66 -19.29
C THR A 632 15.55 -24.75 -20.34
N TYR A 633 14.56 -25.66 -20.52
CA TYR A 633 14.68 -26.74 -21.51
C TYR A 633 14.72 -26.19 -22.94
N ILE A 634 13.85 -25.21 -23.22
CA ILE A 634 13.77 -24.59 -24.55
C ILE A 634 15.08 -23.85 -24.87
N LEU A 635 15.57 -23.06 -23.93
CA LEU A 635 16.78 -22.25 -24.13
C LEU A 635 18.00 -23.13 -24.34
N LEU A 636 18.20 -24.18 -23.53
CA LEU A 636 19.32 -25.12 -23.67
C LEU A 636 19.20 -25.92 -24.97
N SER A 637 17.99 -26.45 -25.29
CA SER A 637 17.76 -27.15 -26.56
C SER A 637 18.09 -26.25 -27.77
N ASN A 638 17.66 -24.97 -27.71
CA ASN A 638 17.95 -24.00 -28.77
C ASN A 638 19.46 -23.69 -28.89
N THR A 639 20.17 -23.61 -27.75
CA THR A 639 21.63 -23.44 -27.74
C THR A 639 22.33 -24.59 -28.45
N TYR A 640 21.95 -25.84 -28.15
CA TYR A 640 22.50 -27.00 -28.86
C TYR A 640 22.11 -27.04 -30.35
N SER A 641 20.84 -26.70 -30.68
CA SER A 641 20.39 -26.67 -32.08
C SER A 641 21.13 -25.61 -32.90
N ALA A 642 21.38 -24.42 -32.33
CA ALA A 642 22.15 -23.36 -33.00
C ALA A 642 23.59 -23.77 -33.29
N ALA A 643 24.17 -24.66 -32.49
CA ALA A 643 25.50 -25.24 -32.65
C ALA A 643 25.50 -26.51 -33.53
N GLY A 644 24.39 -26.92 -34.11
CA GLY A 644 24.26 -28.15 -34.91
C GLY A 644 24.29 -29.45 -34.10
N ARG A 645 24.24 -29.37 -32.74
CA ARG A 645 24.25 -30.54 -31.85
C ARG A 645 22.83 -31.10 -31.66
N TRP A 646 22.27 -31.61 -32.73
CA TRP A 646 20.86 -32.07 -32.80
C TRP A 646 20.55 -33.22 -31.85
N VAL A 647 21.51 -34.12 -31.58
CA VAL A 647 21.37 -35.23 -30.64
C VAL A 647 21.18 -34.73 -29.21
N ASP A 648 21.96 -33.76 -28.81
CA ASP A 648 21.89 -33.15 -27.48
C ASP A 648 20.59 -32.34 -27.34
N ALA A 649 20.20 -31.58 -28.36
CA ALA A 649 18.94 -30.88 -28.40
C ALA A 649 17.70 -31.84 -28.26
N ALA A 650 17.77 -32.99 -28.95
CA ALA A 650 16.73 -34.01 -28.86
C ALA A 650 16.67 -34.64 -27.45
N ARG A 651 17.83 -34.84 -26.79
CA ARG A 651 17.94 -35.36 -25.42
C ARG A 651 17.26 -34.40 -24.43
N VAL A 652 17.50 -33.09 -24.52
CA VAL A 652 16.88 -32.09 -23.66
C VAL A 652 15.38 -32.04 -23.87
N ARG A 653 14.90 -32.09 -25.12
CA ARG A 653 13.47 -32.13 -25.45
C ARG A 653 12.79 -33.42 -24.95
N LYS A 654 13.50 -34.55 -24.97
CA LYS A 654 13.00 -35.78 -24.35
C LYS A 654 12.89 -35.65 -22.84
N LEU A 655 13.93 -35.12 -22.17
CA LEU A 655 13.92 -34.88 -20.72
C LEU A 655 12.75 -33.95 -20.31
N MET A 656 12.47 -32.93 -21.11
CA MET A 656 11.31 -32.05 -20.88
C MET A 656 10.00 -32.84 -20.89
N ARG A 657 9.80 -33.71 -21.88
CA ARG A 657 8.61 -34.55 -21.98
C ARG A 657 8.51 -35.57 -20.85
N ASP A 658 9.62 -36.23 -20.52
CA ASP A 658 9.69 -37.23 -19.45
C ASP A 658 9.35 -36.65 -18.09
N ARG A 659 9.64 -35.35 -17.87
CA ARG A 659 9.24 -34.58 -16.67
C ARG A 659 7.85 -33.96 -16.74
N GLY A 660 7.09 -34.19 -17.82
CA GLY A 660 5.73 -33.67 -18.01
C GLY A 660 5.66 -32.15 -18.21
N VAL A 661 6.77 -31.49 -18.50
CA VAL A 661 6.83 -30.05 -18.74
C VAL A 661 6.31 -29.73 -20.13
N LYS A 662 5.30 -28.88 -20.23
CA LYS A 662 4.69 -28.47 -21.51
C LYS A 662 5.19 -27.08 -21.89
N LYS A 663 5.54 -26.92 -23.19
CA LYS A 663 5.90 -25.61 -23.75
C LYS A 663 4.66 -24.74 -23.87
N GLU A 664 4.75 -23.50 -23.39
CA GLU A 664 3.73 -22.51 -23.63
C GLU A 664 3.75 -22.06 -25.10
N PRO A 665 2.60 -22.10 -25.83
CA PRO A 665 2.57 -21.67 -27.23
C PRO A 665 2.78 -20.17 -27.35
N GLY A 666 3.56 -19.75 -28.35
CA GLY A 666 3.73 -18.33 -28.68
C GLY A 666 2.44 -17.78 -29.26
N CYS A 667 1.88 -16.75 -28.63
CA CYS A 667 0.75 -16.01 -29.12
C CYS A 667 1.00 -14.51 -29.19
N SER A 668 0.31 -13.84 -30.09
CA SER A 668 0.29 -12.38 -30.22
C SER A 668 -1.15 -11.91 -30.29
N TRP A 669 -1.42 -10.76 -29.68
CA TRP A 669 -2.77 -10.20 -29.68
C TRP A 669 -2.79 -8.70 -29.98
N ILE A 670 -3.90 -8.25 -30.52
CA ILE A 670 -4.15 -6.86 -30.88
C ILE A 670 -5.59 -6.49 -30.55
N GLU A 671 -5.83 -5.28 -30.09
CA GLU A 671 -7.16 -4.74 -29.87
C GLU A 671 -7.62 -3.98 -31.11
N VAL A 672 -8.71 -4.43 -31.74
CA VAL A 672 -9.38 -3.76 -32.86
C VAL A 672 -10.89 -3.70 -32.60
N GLY A 673 -11.49 -2.51 -32.68
CA GLY A 673 -12.92 -2.32 -32.48
C GLY A 673 -13.42 -2.75 -31.10
N ASN A 674 -12.64 -2.52 -30.03
CA ASN A 674 -12.90 -2.95 -28.63
C ASN A 674 -12.97 -4.47 -28.45
N LYS A 675 -12.37 -5.24 -29.37
CA LYS A 675 -12.22 -6.70 -29.26
C LYS A 675 -10.74 -7.06 -29.32
N VAL A 676 -10.35 -8.00 -28.48
CA VAL A 676 -9.01 -8.58 -28.51
C VAL A 676 -8.99 -9.73 -29.51
N HIS A 677 -8.11 -9.64 -30.50
CA HIS A 677 -7.87 -10.70 -31.48
C HIS A 677 -6.55 -11.38 -31.16
N VAL A 678 -6.56 -12.68 -30.96
CA VAL A 678 -5.40 -13.49 -30.60
C VAL A 678 -4.99 -14.33 -31.81
N PHE A 679 -3.70 -14.36 -32.09
CA PHE A 679 -3.11 -15.13 -33.19
C PHE A 679 -2.06 -16.09 -32.64
N LEU A 680 -2.11 -17.34 -33.08
CA LEU A 680 -1.09 -18.35 -32.87
C LEU A 680 -0.22 -18.47 -34.11
N VAL A 681 0.91 -19.17 -34.00
CA VAL A 681 1.76 -19.47 -35.16
C VAL A 681 0.98 -20.37 -36.14
N GLY A 682 0.90 -19.95 -37.40
CA GLY A 682 0.17 -20.69 -38.44
C GLY A 682 -1.35 -20.68 -38.26
N ASP A 683 -1.91 -19.71 -37.55
CA ASP A 683 -3.35 -19.66 -37.27
C ASP A 683 -4.17 -19.45 -38.55
N THR A 684 -5.02 -20.41 -38.85
CA THR A 684 -5.98 -20.40 -39.97
C THR A 684 -7.44 -20.36 -39.48
N ASN A 685 -7.65 -20.38 -38.14
CA ASN A 685 -8.99 -20.42 -37.57
C ASN A 685 -9.62 -19.03 -37.39
N HIS A 686 -8.81 -17.96 -37.45
CA HIS A 686 -9.35 -16.61 -37.36
C HIS A 686 -10.29 -16.33 -38.55
N PRO A 687 -11.49 -15.74 -38.34
CA PRO A 687 -12.46 -15.49 -39.41
C PRO A 687 -11.91 -14.78 -40.63
N GLU A 688 -10.91 -13.94 -40.45
CA GLU A 688 -10.29 -13.13 -41.50
C GLU A 688 -8.86 -13.61 -41.84
N ALA A 689 -8.50 -14.84 -41.50
CA ALA A 689 -7.16 -15.38 -41.76
C ALA A 689 -6.79 -15.28 -43.24
N TYR A 690 -7.67 -15.61 -44.16
CA TYR A 690 -7.41 -15.52 -45.61
C TYR A 690 -6.99 -14.09 -46.04
N GLU A 691 -7.74 -13.06 -45.59
CA GLU A 691 -7.46 -11.67 -45.94
C GLU A 691 -6.09 -11.24 -45.37
N VAL A 692 -5.77 -11.68 -44.13
CA VAL A 692 -4.50 -11.38 -43.48
C VAL A 692 -3.32 -12.01 -44.22
N TYR A 693 -3.41 -13.28 -44.59
CA TYR A 693 -2.35 -13.96 -45.36
C TYR A 693 -2.15 -13.32 -46.74
N HIS A 694 -3.22 -13.03 -47.44
CA HIS A 694 -3.14 -12.36 -48.75
C HIS A 694 -2.51 -10.95 -48.65
N PHE A 695 -2.88 -10.18 -47.63
CA PHE A 695 -2.29 -8.87 -47.36
C PHE A 695 -0.79 -8.98 -47.04
N LEU A 696 -0.41 -9.93 -46.21
CA LEU A 696 1.00 -10.16 -45.87
C LEU A 696 1.83 -10.57 -47.11
N GLU A 697 1.29 -11.35 -48.04
CA GLU A 697 1.96 -11.67 -49.31
C GLU A 697 2.23 -10.42 -50.14
N MET A 698 1.22 -9.53 -50.26
CA MET A 698 1.38 -8.26 -50.98
C MET A 698 2.46 -7.37 -50.34
N VAL A 699 2.41 -7.26 -48.99
CA VAL A 699 3.41 -6.47 -48.26
C VAL A 699 4.76 -7.12 -48.33
N GLY A 700 4.86 -8.45 -48.22
CA GLY A 700 6.08 -9.23 -48.37
C GLY A 700 6.78 -8.99 -49.73
N ALA A 701 6.02 -8.90 -50.83
CA ALA A 701 6.56 -8.54 -52.12
C ALA A 701 7.17 -7.12 -52.14
N LYS A 702 6.55 -6.14 -51.48
CA LYS A 702 7.13 -4.79 -51.31
C LYS A 702 8.37 -4.80 -50.42
N MET A 703 8.37 -5.56 -49.31
CA MET A 703 9.50 -5.67 -48.41
C MET A 703 10.73 -6.26 -49.10
N ARG A 704 10.56 -7.30 -49.94
CA ARG A 704 11.65 -7.87 -50.75
C ARG A 704 12.24 -6.86 -51.72
N LYS A 705 11.42 -6.00 -52.37
CA LYS A 705 11.91 -4.87 -53.20
C LYS A 705 12.71 -3.84 -52.38
N LEU A 706 12.44 -3.70 -51.09
CA LEU A 706 13.16 -2.81 -50.18
C LEU A 706 14.42 -3.46 -49.58
N GLY A 707 14.73 -4.74 -49.94
CA GLY A 707 15.91 -5.45 -49.50
C GLY A 707 15.72 -6.41 -48.32
N TYR A 708 14.49 -6.69 -47.89
CA TYR A 708 14.23 -7.70 -46.86
C TYR A 708 14.57 -9.10 -47.38
N LEU A 709 15.39 -9.84 -46.62
CA LEU A 709 15.70 -11.25 -46.80
C LEU A 709 15.34 -12.01 -45.52
N PRO A 710 14.53 -13.08 -45.59
CA PRO A 710 14.19 -13.91 -44.42
C PRO A 710 15.43 -14.54 -43.80
N ASP A 711 15.59 -14.40 -42.49
CA ASP A 711 16.65 -15.08 -41.73
C ASP A 711 16.19 -16.49 -41.31
N THR A 712 16.41 -17.47 -42.17
CA THR A 712 16.04 -18.86 -41.92
C THR A 712 16.79 -19.52 -40.76
N LYS A 713 17.91 -18.92 -40.29
CA LYS A 713 18.64 -19.36 -39.08
C LYS A 713 17.80 -19.21 -37.79
N ALA A 714 16.82 -18.33 -37.84
CA ALA A 714 15.86 -18.18 -36.71
C ALA A 714 14.99 -19.43 -36.51
N VAL A 715 14.79 -20.26 -37.54
CA VAL A 715 14.04 -21.51 -37.44
C VAL A 715 14.99 -22.67 -37.11
N LEU A 716 15.00 -23.05 -35.84
CA LEU A 716 15.86 -24.09 -35.24
C LEU A 716 15.27 -25.50 -35.45
N HIS A 717 14.76 -25.77 -36.64
CA HIS A 717 14.28 -27.09 -37.08
C HIS A 717 15.12 -27.55 -38.27
N ASP A 718 15.39 -28.85 -38.33
CA ASP A 718 16.08 -29.46 -39.46
C ASP A 718 15.08 -29.66 -40.61
N MET A 719 14.97 -28.65 -41.48
CA MET A 719 14.03 -28.55 -42.60
C MET A 719 14.64 -27.81 -43.76
N GLU A 720 14.05 -28.02 -44.95
CA GLU A 720 14.47 -27.31 -46.15
C GLU A 720 14.25 -25.78 -46.06
N PRO A 721 15.11 -24.95 -46.70
CA PRO A 721 15.05 -23.49 -46.59
C PRO A 721 13.68 -22.88 -46.93
N HIS A 722 13.02 -23.37 -47.97
CA HIS A 722 11.70 -22.87 -48.38
C HIS A 722 10.59 -23.17 -47.33
N GLN A 723 10.68 -24.29 -46.66
CA GLN A 723 9.74 -24.62 -45.55
C GLN A 723 9.97 -23.72 -44.34
N LYS A 724 11.25 -23.38 -44.04
CA LYS A 724 11.60 -22.42 -43.00
C LYS A 724 11.03 -21.04 -43.29
N GLU A 725 11.12 -20.55 -44.51
CA GLU A 725 10.53 -19.26 -44.91
C GLU A 725 9.01 -19.24 -44.70
N HIS A 726 8.32 -20.33 -45.07
CA HIS A 726 6.88 -20.43 -44.88
C HIS A 726 6.47 -20.37 -43.41
N ILE A 727 7.21 -21.04 -42.51
CA ILE A 727 6.97 -21.00 -41.08
C ILE A 727 7.18 -19.57 -40.54
N LEU A 728 8.29 -18.90 -40.94
CA LEU A 728 8.58 -17.52 -40.54
C LEU A 728 7.47 -16.55 -40.96
N PHE A 729 6.93 -16.77 -42.16
CA PHE A 729 5.84 -15.93 -42.66
C PHE A 729 4.56 -16.03 -41.83
N ALA A 730 4.29 -17.18 -41.25
CA ALA A 730 3.12 -17.50 -40.46
C ALA A 730 3.30 -17.26 -38.94
N HIS A 731 4.36 -16.57 -38.51
CA HIS A 731 4.55 -16.22 -37.09
C HIS A 731 3.42 -15.32 -36.60
N SER A 732 2.99 -15.56 -35.33
CA SER A 732 1.85 -14.88 -34.68
C SER A 732 1.94 -13.37 -34.69
N GLU A 733 3.14 -12.80 -34.49
CA GLU A 733 3.35 -11.35 -34.51
C GLU A 733 3.09 -10.74 -35.88
N ARG A 734 3.47 -11.44 -36.99
CA ARG A 734 3.21 -10.96 -38.34
C ARG A 734 1.73 -11.01 -38.68
N LEU A 735 1.04 -12.06 -38.25
CA LEU A 735 -0.40 -12.18 -38.44
C LEU A 735 -1.14 -11.06 -37.70
N ALA A 736 -0.78 -10.81 -36.44
CA ALA A 736 -1.37 -9.75 -35.63
C ALA A 736 -1.10 -8.35 -36.23
N VAL A 737 0.14 -8.07 -36.66
CA VAL A 737 0.49 -6.81 -37.35
C VAL A 737 -0.27 -6.67 -38.67
N GLY A 738 -0.32 -7.73 -39.49
CA GLY A 738 -1.03 -7.73 -40.75
C GLY A 738 -2.53 -7.44 -40.58
N PHE A 739 -3.16 -8.05 -39.58
CA PHE A 739 -4.54 -7.78 -39.22
C PHE A 739 -4.74 -6.30 -38.77
N GLY A 740 -3.85 -5.79 -37.93
CA GLY A 740 -3.90 -4.40 -37.49
C GLY A 740 -3.75 -3.40 -38.63
N LEU A 741 -2.86 -3.66 -39.57
CA LEU A 741 -2.66 -2.84 -40.76
C LEU A 741 -3.88 -2.82 -41.68
N LEU A 742 -4.62 -3.93 -41.77
CA LEU A 742 -5.86 -4.06 -42.52
C LEU A 742 -7.04 -3.33 -41.90
N LYS A 743 -7.22 -3.43 -40.59
CA LYS A 743 -8.46 -3.04 -39.89
C LYS A 743 -8.41 -1.67 -39.21
N LEU A 744 -7.26 -1.22 -38.81
CA LEU A 744 -7.12 0.10 -38.17
C LEU A 744 -7.10 1.21 -39.22
N PRO A 745 -7.67 2.38 -38.92
CA PRO A 745 -7.68 3.52 -39.86
C PRO A 745 -6.27 3.88 -40.39
N PRO A 746 -6.17 4.41 -41.61
CA PRO A 746 -4.89 4.90 -42.13
C PRO A 746 -4.26 5.90 -41.17
N GLY A 747 -2.94 5.76 -40.95
CA GLY A 747 -2.18 6.64 -40.06
C GLY A 747 -2.26 6.26 -38.55
N ALA A 748 -3.17 5.40 -38.13
CA ALA A 748 -3.20 4.92 -36.73
C ALA A 748 -2.01 4.00 -36.44
N THR A 749 -1.41 4.13 -35.27
CA THR A 749 -0.36 3.22 -34.76
C THR A 749 -0.94 1.83 -34.54
N VAL A 750 -0.23 0.82 -35.03
CA VAL A 750 -0.58 -0.61 -34.81
C VAL A 750 0.16 -1.12 -33.59
N THR A 751 -0.56 -1.43 -32.52
CA THR A 751 0.05 -1.95 -31.27
C THR A 751 -0.28 -3.43 -31.11
N VAL A 752 0.75 -4.27 -31.06
CA VAL A 752 0.67 -5.72 -30.90
C VAL A 752 1.39 -6.14 -29.61
N LEU A 753 0.78 -7.03 -28.86
CA LEU A 753 1.37 -7.61 -27.67
C LEU A 753 1.70 -9.08 -27.91
N LYS A 754 2.79 -9.57 -27.29
CA LYS A 754 3.28 -10.94 -27.42
C LYS A 754 3.72 -11.52 -26.09
N ASN A 755 3.41 -12.79 -25.84
CA ASN A 755 3.80 -13.52 -24.63
C ASN A 755 5.23 -14.06 -24.65
N LEU A 756 5.94 -13.99 -25.76
CA LEU A 756 7.32 -14.43 -25.91
C LEU A 756 8.17 -13.30 -26.50
N LYS A 757 9.52 -13.40 -26.35
CA LYS A 757 10.45 -12.49 -27.03
C LYS A 757 10.26 -12.57 -28.54
N ILE A 758 10.28 -11.42 -29.22
CA ILE A 758 10.23 -11.35 -30.69
C ILE A 758 11.49 -12.01 -31.28
N CYS A 759 11.37 -12.78 -32.35
CA CYS A 759 12.52 -13.38 -33.03
C CYS A 759 13.20 -12.39 -33.98
N ALA A 760 14.49 -12.65 -34.32
CA ALA A 760 15.31 -11.75 -35.14
C ALA A 760 14.66 -11.47 -36.50
N ASP A 761 14.11 -12.49 -37.12
CA ASP A 761 13.48 -12.35 -38.41
C ASP A 761 12.17 -11.56 -38.37
N CYS A 762 11.31 -11.79 -37.35
CA CYS A 762 10.09 -10.96 -37.17
C CYS A 762 10.43 -9.51 -36.85
N HIS A 763 11.46 -9.25 -36.06
CA HIS A 763 11.92 -7.90 -35.78
C HIS A 763 12.34 -7.19 -37.09
N ALA A 764 13.18 -7.81 -37.88
CA ALA A 764 13.62 -7.29 -39.20
C ALA A 764 12.42 -7.12 -40.15
N ALA A 765 11.53 -8.13 -40.23
CA ALA A 765 10.34 -8.05 -41.09
C ALA A 765 9.43 -6.87 -40.73
N ILE A 766 9.16 -6.65 -39.43
CA ILE A 766 8.29 -5.56 -38.98
C ILE A 766 8.94 -4.19 -39.24
N MET A 767 10.27 -4.05 -39.14
CA MET A 767 10.99 -2.88 -39.56
C MET A 767 10.70 -2.55 -41.04
N PHE A 768 10.89 -3.56 -41.92
CA PHE A 768 10.61 -3.39 -43.35
C PHE A 768 9.10 -3.18 -43.63
N MET A 769 8.20 -3.81 -42.85
CA MET A 769 6.75 -3.53 -42.93
C MET A 769 6.47 -2.06 -42.66
N SER A 770 7.01 -1.51 -41.56
CA SER A 770 6.78 -0.09 -41.21
C SER A 770 7.20 0.86 -42.35
N LYS A 771 8.33 0.58 -42.99
CA LYS A 771 8.80 1.33 -44.15
C LYS A 771 7.93 1.13 -45.40
N ALA A 772 7.51 -0.13 -45.68
CA ALA A 772 6.71 -0.47 -46.85
C ALA A 772 5.29 0.12 -46.81
N VAL A 773 4.73 0.32 -45.63
CA VAL A 773 3.35 0.82 -45.43
C VAL A 773 3.32 2.27 -44.96
N GLY A 774 4.47 2.86 -44.54
CA GLY A 774 4.55 4.23 -44.01
C GLY A 774 3.76 4.40 -42.70
N ARG A 775 3.72 3.36 -41.83
CA ARG A 775 2.97 3.39 -40.53
C ARG A 775 3.86 3.02 -39.36
N GLU A 776 3.58 3.65 -38.24
CA GLU A 776 4.20 3.28 -36.98
C GLU A 776 3.58 1.97 -36.47
N ILE A 777 4.44 1.02 -36.10
CA ILE A 777 4.08 -0.28 -35.54
C ILE A 777 4.79 -0.41 -34.20
N VAL A 778 4.03 -0.73 -33.16
CA VAL A 778 4.56 -0.96 -31.80
C VAL A 778 4.36 -2.41 -31.45
N VAL A 779 5.42 -3.11 -31.08
CA VAL A 779 5.34 -4.48 -30.59
C VAL A 779 5.86 -4.52 -29.15
N ARG A 780 5.01 -4.92 -28.21
CA ARG A 780 5.41 -5.21 -26.83
C ARG A 780 5.67 -6.71 -26.71
N ASP A 781 6.88 -7.09 -26.43
CA ASP A 781 7.24 -8.44 -26.03
C ASP A 781 7.34 -8.57 -24.49
N VAL A 782 7.75 -9.73 -23.97
CA VAL A 782 7.85 -9.99 -22.52
C VAL A 782 8.78 -9.00 -21.79
N ARG A 783 9.74 -8.41 -22.49
CA ARG A 783 10.81 -7.61 -21.87
C ARG A 783 10.71 -6.13 -22.15
N ARG A 784 10.25 -5.73 -23.36
CA ARG A 784 10.26 -4.30 -23.79
C ARG A 784 9.31 -4.00 -24.94
N PHE A 785 9.27 -2.72 -25.30
CA PHE A 785 8.61 -2.21 -26.50
C PHE A 785 9.60 -2.05 -27.64
N HIS A 786 9.15 -2.35 -28.83
CA HIS A 786 9.81 -2.12 -30.10
C HIS A 786 8.95 -1.15 -30.91
N HIS A 787 9.40 0.10 -31.06
CA HIS A 787 8.72 1.10 -31.89
C HIS A 787 9.37 1.10 -33.27
N PHE A 788 8.63 0.60 -34.24
CA PHE A 788 9.07 0.54 -35.63
C PHE A 788 8.47 1.69 -36.42
N LYS A 789 9.34 2.54 -36.99
CA LYS A 789 8.93 3.68 -37.81
C LYS A 789 9.94 3.88 -38.91
N ASP A 790 9.47 4.09 -40.16
CA ASP A 790 10.29 4.41 -41.33
C ASP A 790 11.46 3.42 -41.59
N GLY A 791 11.33 2.20 -41.10
CA GLY A 791 12.36 1.15 -41.26
C GLY A 791 13.40 1.11 -40.14
N GLU A 792 13.19 1.86 -39.06
CA GLU A 792 14.03 1.87 -37.86
C GLU A 792 13.27 1.34 -36.66
N CYS A 793 13.99 0.86 -35.65
CA CYS A 793 13.43 0.44 -34.37
C CYS A 793 14.07 1.23 -33.22
N SER A 794 13.26 1.63 -32.22
CA SER A 794 13.73 2.33 -31.01
C SER A 794 14.79 1.55 -30.21
N CYS A 795 14.89 0.23 -30.40
CA CYS A 795 15.90 -0.60 -29.72
C CYS A 795 17.31 -0.50 -30.35
N GLY A 796 17.51 0.22 -31.47
CA GLY A 796 18.80 0.33 -32.17
C GLY A 796 19.38 -1.05 -32.57
N ASN A 797 18.54 -2.04 -32.79
CA ASN A 797 18.89 -3.45 -33.06
C ASN A 797 19.65 -4.14 -31.90
N TYR A 798 19.64 -3.58 -30.73
CA TYR A 798 20.15 -4.19 -29.49
C TYR A 798 18.98 -4.72 -28.63
N TRP A 799 18.75 -6.04 -28.66
CA TRP A 799 17.59 -6.63 -28.00
C TRP A 799 17.70 -8.13 -27.70
#